data_df9ac856ea15862bf877ec9423a4833c
#
_entry.id   df9ac856ea15862bf877ec9423a4833c
#
_cell.length_a   1.000
_cell.length_b   1.000
_cell.length_c   1.000
_cell.angle_alpha   90.00
_cell.angle_beta   90.00
_cell.angle_gamma   90.00
#
_symmetry.space_group_name_H-M   'P 1'
#
loop_
_entity.id
_entity.type
_entity.pdbx_description
1 polymer ?
#
loop_
_entity_poly.entity_id
_entity_poly.type
_entity_poly.pdbx_seq_one_letter_code
_entity_poly.pdbx_strand_id
1 'polypeptide(L)'
;TQDGDDFIALDWNHYLRLPNFIEQGLDASDPFKINIRFKLDDSAPGFYQDINNPDVFRNIIGTHEGARNALGFNVFFEKTEEQLGAIALMVGEGSGREGYLFYIASDVAIGQWHELSLRFFLEGNNPRADIVFNGGPSKLYLSESERVDNERLIEFFSGGNYSPSYNGLAGTPAGIFVGGFPYGDPLNQGLVLSVDNVAIQSGDEQDSPRLNQILNQAASDLISGVAVSSGNVQEFLSGFANEWDPIETNAIAFLKLYFEKKGEIFPTDTQLEVQQFAPSKKLAYFLQQWIFDNLYTKEKLTKTADLPQFPDAIVYPGPVADSAPRITKTVSINGTYQTDNAYTLNDQDSVLRPTGLYVPPGELVTVSIPASLSGENWKVRIGISFFDLESTWTAYNRFPRIGNRFSLDAQVVQIANPFGGGLYIEVPDGAALGQVSIEVHGAVEMPTYAVEEHLGLNHSIDQFLRGINEAHVPYFELIGRRFNFTHPNRFGALYSDPQAVLAKMDSAFDAIDVMTGRPPAGIRAEWLAGDRMIPVAGTAMAASYPIHGAVDVGEPSDFAEVDEFAWSPLQYLREDYFSADVTSGQSEQRNGAFVLWHEWGHLHNLPTLGCQESESNVHLLYAVVANKVLGADIDTALRYSGFQQYDFKDAALDTMFSPNWQTDKRLCIDPWDNEVRYQTRSWARLVEIAKLYGWEAVGKIHNRAQENIRNGNAPNYGYPDDDFIQAASYALNINLAPVFEFWGVPVTVPLASELAALPHAEAFKERLRFYLTLVPADRDDYAKIVTRLRSTTGSVGRWDYYLANYDAVYSQIMSEKVERILSSLTVPSVSISGGDRTIADTDDSAGETVSFTATATDSDGTIASTQWLVDGSEVAIGLSATLSLPDGSTVVTFKAIDDDGASSTTTTTITVASPAHEPTEEWA
;
A
#
# COMPACT_ATOMS: atom_id res chain seq x y z
N THR A 1 -43.70 -17.33 11.83
CA THR A 1 -43.24 -16.45 10.71
C THR A 1 -43.75 -15.04 10.91
N GLN A 2 -42.90 -14.05 11.18
CA GLN A 2 -43.34 -12.65 11.31
C GLN A 2 -43.55 -12.00 9.93
N ASP A 3 -42.97 -12.55 8.87
CA ASP A 3 -43.02 -11.98 7.51
C ASP A 3 -43.74 -12.86 6.49
N GLY A 4 -44.41 -13.94 6.92
CA GLY A 4 -45.15 -14.83 6.03
C GLY A 4 -44.30 -15.92 5.33
N ASP A 5 -43.00 -15.90 5.50
CA ASP A 5 -42.07 -16.91 4.94
C ASP A 5 -41.75 -17.99 5.98
N ASP A 6 -41.70 -19.25 5.55
CA ASP A 6 -41.27 -20.38 6.36
C ASP A 6 -39.73 -20.45 6.34
N PHE A 7 -39.09 -20.31 7.48
CA PHE A 7 -37.61 -20.42 7.61
C PHE A 7 -37.22 -21.21 8.87
N ILE A 8 -35.99 -21.71 8.86
CA ILE A 8 -35.41 -22.42 10.01
C ILE A 8 -34.43 -21.47 10.69
N ALA A 9 -34.61 -21.21 11.98
CA ALA A 9 -33.64 -20.44 12.78
C ALA A 9 -32.69 -21.42 13.49
N LEU A 10 -31.39 -21.18 13.30
CA LEU A 10 -30.30 -21.97 13.83
C LEU A 10 -29.49 -21.11 14.81
N ASP A 11 -29.45 -21.49 16.08
CA ASP A 11 -28.51 -20.87 17.04
C ASP A 11 -27.12 -21.54 16.95
N TRP A 12 -26.20 -21.08 17.78
CA TRP A 12 -24.80 -21.54 17.72
C TRP A 12 -24.60 -23.05 18.03
N ASN A 13 -25.59 -23.72 18.64
CA ASN A 13 -25.58 -25.15 18.93
C ASN A 13 -26.31 -25.98 17.88
N HIS A 14 -26.98 -25.36 16.92
CA HIS A 14 -27.79 -26.04 15.94
C HIS A 14 -27.27 -25.84 14.53
N TYR A 15 -27.24 -26.90 13.75
CA TYR A 15 -26.82 -26.89 12.34
C TYR A 15 -27.69 -27.86 11.52
N LEU A 16 -27.77 -27.60 10.24
CA LEU A 16 -28.29 -28.53 9.25
C LEU A 16 -27.12 -29.26 8.59
N ARG A 17 -27.10 -30.58 8.66
CA ARG A 17 -26.19 -31.40 7.87
C ARG A 17 -26.85 -31.76 6.56
N LEU A 18 -26.22 -31.36 5.46
CA LEU A 18 -26.59 -31.83 4.11
C LEU A 18 -25.69 -33.01 3.74
N PRO A 19 -26.18 -33.98 2.94
CA PRO A 19 -25.30 -34.99 2.38
C PRO A 19 -24.15 -34.36 1.61
N ASN A 20 -22.96 -34.97 1.68
CA ASN A 20 -21.85 -34.51 0.84
C ASN A 20 -22.10 -34.81 -0.64
N PHE A 21 -21.36 -34.24 -1.53
CA PHE A 21 -21.56 -34.39 -2.98
C PHE A 21 -21.43 -35.85 -3.45
N ILE A 22 -20.53 -36.64 -2.84
CA ILE A 22 -20.36 -38.06 -3.13
C ILE A 22 -21.59 -38.84 -2.70
N GLU A 23 -22.19 -38.57 -1.53
CA GLU A 23 -23.43 -39.15 -1.08
C GLU A 23 -24.60 -38.78 -1.98
N GLN A 24 -24.53 -37.67 -2.69
CA GLN A 24 -25.52 -37.26 -3.71
C GLN A 24 -25.26 -37.84 -5.10
N GLY A 25 -24.22 -38.63 -5.27
CA GLY A 25 -23.89 -39.29 -6.55
C GLY A 25 -23.17 -38.38 -7.55
N LEU A 26 -22.58 -37.25 -7.08
CA LEU A 26 -21.79 -36.35 -7.90
C LEU A 26 -20.34 -36.82 -7.97
N ASP A 27 -19.76 -36.79 -9.18
CA ASP A 27 -18.32 -36.97 -9.35
C ASP A 27 -17.57 -35.75 -8.79
N ALA A 28 -16.36 -35.97 -8.31
CA ALA A 28 -15.49 -34.92 -7.82
C ALA A 28 -15.09 -33.87 -8.88
N SER A 29 -15.32 -34.18 -10.16
CA SER A 29 -15.07 -33.28 -11.30
C SER A 29 -16.32 -32.55 -11.80
N ASP A 30 -17.51 -32.90 -11.28
CA ASP A 30 -18.73 -32.26 -11.75
C ASP A 30 -18.88 -30.85 -11.18
N PRO A 31 -19.25 -29.84 -12.00
CA PRO A 31 -19.59 -28.52 -11.49
C PRO A 31 -20.75 -28.59 -10.50
N PHE A 32 -20.66 -27.79 -9.44
CA PHE A 32 -21.77 -27.69 -8.51
C PHE A 32 -22.00 -26.24 -8.08
N LYS A 33 -23.24 -25.95 -7.73
CA LYS A 33 -23.69 -24.65 -7.29
C LYS A 33 -24.43 -24.77 -5.95
N ILE A 34 -24.12 -23.90 -5.03
CA ILE A 34 -24.82 -23.77 -3.74
C ILE A 34 -25.49 -22.41 -3.72
N ASN A 35 -26.80 -22.40 -3.54
CA ASN A 35 -27.56 -21.17 -3.28
C ASN A 35 -28.09 -21.22 -1.86
N ILE A 36 -27.87 -20.15 -1.11
CA ILE A 36 -28.40 -20.02 0.25
C ILE A 36 -29.01 -18.62 0.46
N ARG A 37 -30.24 -18.58 0.97
CA ARG A 37 -30.88 -17.36 1.44
C ARG A 37 -30.92 -17.39 2.96
N PHE A 38 -30.33 -16.42 3.59
CA PHE A 38 -30.13 -16.38 5.04
C PHE A 38 -30.31 -14.98 5.62
N LYS A 39 -30.58 -14.94 6.93
CA LYS A 39 -30.60 -13.71 7.72
C LYS A 39 -29.88 -13.98 9.04
N LEU A 40 -29.11 -13.01 9.48
CA LEU A 40 -28.44 -13.02 10.77
C LEU A 40 -29.18 -12.09 11.73
N ASP A 41 -29.65 -12.59 12.85
CA ASP A 41 -30.35 -11.84 13.87
C ASP A 41 -29.55 -11.83 15.18
N ASP A 42 -29.48 -10.70 15.87
CA ASP A 42 -28.94 -10.61 17.22
C ASP A 42 -29.84 -11.36 18.21
N SER A 43 -29.34 -12.41 18.83
CA SER A 43 -30.17 -13.37 19.59
C SER A 43 -30.46 -13.01 21.05
N ALA A 44 -29.81 -11.97 21.63
CA ALA A 44 -30.11 -11.58 23.00
C ALA A 44 -29.59 -10.15 23.34
N PRO A 45 -30.41 -9.27 23.92
CA PRO A 45 -29.93 -8.08 24.60
C PRO A 45 -29.19 -8.53 25.89
N GLY A 46 -27.89 -8.37 25.92
CA GLY A 46 -27.06 -8.56 27.11
C GLY A 46 -25.79 -9.40 26.99
N PHE A 47 -25.53 -10.05 25.87
CA PHE A 47 -24.31 -10.85 25.68
C PHE A 47 -23.10 -10.07 25.13
N TYR A 48 -23.26 -8.81 24.79
CA TYR A 48 -22.20 -7.93 24.32
C TYR A 48 -21.64 -7.09 25.48
N GLN A 49 -20.83 -7.68 26.35
CA GLN A 49 -20.04 -6.92 27.32
C GLN A 49 -18.54 -7.03 27.14
N ASP A 50 -18.05 -7.65 26.08
CA ASP A 50 -16.61 -7.62 25.80
C ASP A 50 -16.34 -6.86 24.51
N ILE A 51 -16.27 -5.52 24.65
CA ILE A 51 -15.84 -4.57 23.59
C ILE A 51 -14.42 -4.86 23.08
N ASN A 52 -13.69 -5.73 23.80
CA ASN A 52 -12.28 -6.05 23.50
C ASN A 52 -12.08 -7.36 22.74
N ASN A 53 -13.17 -8.08 22.34
CA ASN A 53 -13.05 -9.22 21.46
C ASN A 53 -13.83 -8.96 20.16
N PRO A 54 -13.16 -8.43 19.11
CA PRO A 54 -13.81 -8.09 17.85
C PRO A 54 -14.22 -9.30 17.01
N ASP A 55 -13.76 -10.50 17.35
CA ASP A 55 -13.87 -11.67 16.49
C ASP A 55 -15.15 -12.51 16.78
N VAL A 56 -16.33 -11.99 16.45
CA VAL A 56 -17.56 -12.78 16.44
C VAL A 56 -17.77 -13.31 15.01
N PHE A 57 -17.46 -14.59 14.85
CA PHE A 57 -17.69 -15.30 13.59
C PHE A 57 -18.98 -16.13 13.66
N ARG A 58 -19.71 -16.18 12.56
CA ARG A 58 -20.86 -17.07 12.40
C ARG A 58 -20.74 -17.86 11.11
N ASN A 59 -20.63 -19.18 11.22
CA ASN A 59 -20.63 -20.04 10.03
C ASN A 59 -21.98 -19.95 9.31
N ILE A 60 -21.95 -19.76 8.00
CA ILE A 60 -23.10 -19.76 7.13
C ILE A 60 -23.22 -21.14 6.49
N ILE A 61 -22.20 -21.57 5.76
CA ILE A 61 -22.14 -22.88 5.12
C ILE A 61 -20.68 -23.31 4.93
N GLY A 62 -20.39 -24.59 5.13
CA GLY A 62 -19.03 -25.09 4.94
C GLY A 62 -18.89 -26.59 5.05
N THR A 63 -17.71 -27.09 4.74
CA THR A 63 -17.36 -28.51 4.75
C THR A 63 -16.41 -28.90 5.89
N HIS A 64 -15.92 -27.95 6.69
CA HIS A 64 -14.97 -28.23 7.77
C HIS A 64 -15.14 -27.31 8.99
N GLU A 65 -14.44 -27.59 10.05
CA GLU A 65 -14.60 -27.03 11.38
C GLU A 65 -13.85 -25.68 11.62
N GLY A 66 -13.78 -24.79 10.64
CA GLY A 66 -13.21 -23.44 10.83
C GLY A 66 -11.69 -23.36 11.00
N ALA A 67 -10.96 -24.47 10.96
CA ALA A 67 -9.51 -24.44 11.02
C ALA A 67 -8.92 -24.21 9.63
N ARG A 68 -8.10 -23.17 9.46
CA ARG A 68 -7.37 -22.86 8.19
C ARG A 68 -6.57 -24.05 7.64
N ASN A 69 -6.31 -25.05 8.48
CA ASN A 69 -5.50 -26.23 8.15
C ASN A 69 -6.34 -27.42 7.68
N ALA A 70 -7.67 -27.34 7.73
CA ALA A 70 -8.56 -28.42 7.30
C ALA A 70 -8.82 -28.35 5.80
N LEU A 71 -9.00 -29.53 5.16
CA LEU A 71 -9.35 -29.59 3.74
C LEU A 71 -10.83 -29.22 3.55
N GLY A 72 -11.12 -28.29 2.64
CA GLY A 72 -12.49 -27.90 2.32
C GLY A 72 -12.69 -26.39 2.24
N PHE A 73 -13.94 -25.96 2.32
CA PHE A 73 -14.30 -24.56 2.35
C PHE A 73 -15.22 -24.23 3.52
N ASN A 74 -15.23 -22.97 3.90
CA ASN A 74 -16.14 -22.43 4.90
C ASN A 74 -16.52 -21.00 4.56
N VAL A 75 -17.80 -20.68 4.54
CA VAL A 75 -18.29 -19.30 4.41
C VAL A 75 -18.85 -18.90 5.76
N PHE A 76 -18.36 -17.80 6.28
CA PHE A 76 -18.78 -17.29 7.57
C PHE A 76 -19.02 -15.77 7.54
N PHE A 77 -19.78 -15.30 8.51
CA PHE A 77 -19.99 -13.90 8.78
C PHE A 77 -19.08 -13.48 9.94
N GLU A 78 -18.39 -12.37 9.76
CA GLU A 78 -17.59 -11.70 10.78
C GLU A 78 -18.27 -10.38 11.13
N LYS A 79 -18.60 -10.17 12.40
CA LYS A 79 -19.22 -8.91 12.83
C LYS A 79 -18.15 -7.84 12.99
N THR A 80 -18.25 -6.76 12.22
CA THR A 80 -17.30 -5.64 12.26
C THR A 80 -17.81 -4.47 13.08
N GLU A 81 -19.15 -4.27 13.14
CA GLU A 81 -19.82 -3.20 13.88
C GLU A 81 -21.10 -3.70 14.54
N GLU A 82 -21.79 -2.87 15.33
CA GLU A 82 -22.99 -3.29 16.09
C GLU A 82 -24.09 -3.89 15.20
N GLN A 83 -24.28 -3.38 13.99
CA GLN A 83 -25.33 -3.81 13.05
C GLN A 83 -24.79 -4.24 11.68
N LEU A 84 -23.47 -4.28 11.50
CA LEU A 84 -22.81 -4.60 10.25
C LEU A 84 -21.73 -5.66 10.44
N GLY A 85 -21.39 -6.34 9.38
CA GLY A 85 -20.28 -7.27 9.33
C GLY A 85 -19.84 -7.59 7.91
N ALA A 86 -18.91 -8.50 7.77
CA ALA A 86 -18.37 -8.96 6.50
C ALA A 86 -18.70 -10.45 6.27
N ILE A 87 -18.84 -10.86 5.03
CA ILE A 87 -18.92 -12.27 4.63
C ILE A 87 -17.58 -12.68 4.05
N ALA A 88 -17.03 -13.77 4.55
CA ALA A 88 -15.76 -14.29 4.11
C ALA A 88 -15.86 -15.77 3.72
N LEU A 89 -15.06 -16.17 2.73
CA LEU A 89 -14.80 -17.53 2.32
C LEU A 89 -13.42 -17.96 2.80
N MET A 90 -13.36 -19.01 3.57
CA MET A 90 -12.10 -19.66 3.96
C MET A 90 -11.97 -20.96 3.17
N VAL A 91 -10.80 -21.17 2.56
CA VAL A 91 -10.47 -22.41 1.85
C VAL A 91 -9.22 -23.02 2.47
N GLY A 92 -9.34 -24.26 2.95
CA GLY A 92 -8.26 -24.98 3.63
C GLY A 92 -7.54 -25.97 2.72
N GLU A 93 -6.21 -26.07 2.81
CA GLU A 93 -5.37 -26.94 1.99
C GLU A 93 -5.24 -28.38 2.53
N GLY A 94 -5.60 -28.64 3.77
CA GLY A 94 -5.49 -29.97 4.39
C GLY A 94 -4.07 -30.48 4.63
N SER A 95 -3.05 -29.70 4.34
CA SER A 95 -1.63 -30.14 4.40
C SER A 95 -0.87 -29.64 5.62
N GLY A 96 -1.57 -29.02 6.60
CA GLY A 96 -0.95 -28.36 7.76
C GLY A 96 -0.38 -26.99 7.44
N ARG A 97 -0.63 -26.44 6.25
CA ARG A 97 -0.37 -25.05 5.89
C ARG A 97 -1.62 -24.21 6.15
N GLU A 98 -1.42 -22.93 6.45
CA GLU A 98 -2.52 -21.99 6.65
C GLU A 98 -3.37 -21.89 5.38
N GLY A 99 -4.69 -22.08 5.50
CA GLY A 99 -5.65 -21.85 4.41
C GLY A 99 -5.81 -20.36 4.12
N TYR A 100 -6.41 -20.05 2.97
CA TYR A 100 -6.64 -18.68 2.53
C TYR A 100 -8.02 -18.20 2.96
N LEU A 101 -8.06 -16.93 3.36
CA LEU A 101 -9.25 -16.19 3.74
C LEU A 101 -9.55 -15.13 2.68
N PHE A 102 -10.75 -15.16 2.10
CA PHE A 102 -11.19 -14.21 1.10
C PHE A 102 -12.46 -13.52 1.56
N TYR A 103 -12.48 -12.19 1.57
CA TYR A 103 -13.70 -11.45 1.85
C TYR A 103 -14.59 -11.40 0.60
N ILE A 104 -15.87 -11.77 0.76
CA ILE A 104 -16.89 -11.78 -0.28
C ILE A 104 -17.64 -10.45 -0.32
N ALA A 105 -17.99 -9.91 0.84
CA ALA A 105 -18.72 -8.68 0.99
C ALA A 105 -18.41 -8.01 2.33
N SER A 106 -18.34 -6.67 2.36
CA SER A 106 -18.31 -5.83 3.55
C SER A 106 -19.68 -5.17 3.77
N ASP A 107 -19.87 -4.57 4.94
CA ASP A 107 -21.09 -3.81 5.28
C ASP A 107 -22.41 -4.59 5.18
N VAL A 108 -22.34 -5.87 5.47
CA VAL A 108 -23.48 -6.79 5.44
C VAL A 108 -24.37 -6.53 6.66
N ALA A 109 -25.59 -6.06 6.44
CA ALA A 109 -26.48 -5.67 7.51
C ALA A 109 -27.07 -6.86 8.27
N ILE A 110 -27.00 -6.82 9.62
CA ILE A 110 -27.68 -7.75 10.51
C ILE A 110 -29.18 -7.45 10.48
N GLY A 111 -30.02 -8.48 10.55
CA GLY A 111 -31.47 -8.36 10.54
C GLY A 111 -32.10 -8.28 9.15
N GLN A 112 -31.30 -8.31 8.09
CA GLN A 112 -31.80 -8.35 6.70
C GLN A 112 -31.57 -9.74 6.08
N TRP A 113 -32.44 -10.06 5.08
CA TRP A 113 -32.26 -11.26 4.26
C TRP A 113 -31.16 -11.03 3.22
N HIS A 114 -30.24 -12.00 3.11
CA HIS A 114 -29.16 -12.03 2.16
C HIS A 114 -29.20 -13.29 1.32
N GLU A 115 -28.70 -13.21 0.10
CA GLU A 115 -28.61 -14.34 -0.81
C GLU A 115 -27.15 -14.51 -1.24
N LEU A 116 -26.65 -15.74 -1.11
CA LEU A 116 -25.30 -16.14 -1.52
C LEU A 116 -25.40 -17.30 -2.51
N SER A 117 -24.74 -17.17 -3.63
CA SER A 117 -24.57 -18.25 -4.59
C SER A 117 -23.07 -18.51 -4.78
N LEU A 118 -22.68 -19.75 -4.55
CA LEU A 118 -21.33 -20.25 -4.75
C LEU A 118 -21.37 -21.29 -5.86
N ARG A 119 -20.60 -21.11 -6.92
CA ARG A 119 -20.46 -22.11 -7.98
C ARG A 119 -19.01 -22.51 -8.08
N PHE A 120 -18.74 -23.80 -8.02
CA PHE A 120 -17.43 -24.39 -8.25
C PHE A 120 -17.44 -25.20 -9.56
N PHE A 121 -16.43 -25.00 -10.41
CA PHE A 121 -16.34 -25.65 -11.73
C PHE A 121 -14.89 -25.77 -12.20
N LEU A 122 -14.67 -26.56 -13.26
CA LEU A 122 -13.38 -26.65 -13.93
C LEU A 122 -13.43 -25.88 -15.27
N GLU A 123 -12.47 -24.95 -15.45
CA GLU A 123 -12.21 -24.35 -16.74
C GLU A 123 -10.98 -25.05 -17.36
N GLY A 124 -11.23 -26.01 -18.24
CA GLY A 124 -10.19 -26.99 -18.65
C GLY A 124 -9.79 -27.88 -17.47
N ASN A 125 -8.55 -27.80 -17.00
CA ASN A 125 -8.07 -28.51 -15.81
C ASN A 125 -7.95 -27.60 -14.58
N ASN A 126 -8.36 -26.33 -14.68
CA ASN A 126 -8.18 -25.35 -13.61
C ASN A 126 -9.48 -25.17 -12.83
N PRO A 127 -9.49 -25.40 -11.50
CA PRO A 127 -10.64 -25.12 -10.66
C PRO A 127 -10.96 -23.63 -10.61
N ARG A 128 -12.25 -23.30 -10.65
CA ARG A 128 -12.80 -21.95 -10.58
C ARG A 128 -13.92 -21.88 -9.55
N ALA A 129 -14.15 -20.68 -9.03
CA ALA A 129 -15.31 -20.41 -8.22
C ALA A 129 -15.94 -19.07 -8.63
N ASP A 130 -17.23 -19.10 -8.97
CA ASP A 130 -18.04 -17.90 -9.11
C ASP A 130 -18.83 -17.66 -7.84
N ILE A 131 -18.83 -16.43 -7.38
CA ILE A 131 -19.51 -16.01 -6.14
C ILE A 131 -20.42 -14.84 -6.46
N VAL A 132 -21.69 -14.98 -6.10
CA VAL A 132 -22.70 -13.93 -6.25
C VAL A 132 -23.31 -13.66 -4.88
N PHE A 133 -23.24 -12.43 -4.42
CA PHE A 133 -23.84 -12.00 -3.18
C PHE A 133 -24.87 -10.90 -3.45
N ASN A 134 -26.09 -11.08 -2.93
CA ASN A 134 -27.24 -10.18 -3.15
C ASN A 134 -27.45 -9.81 -4.63
N GLY A 135 -27.16 -10.76 -5.51
CA GLY A 135 -27.36 -10.60 -6.95
C GLY A 135 -26.26 -9.81 -7.64
N GLY A 136 -25.13 -9.54 -6.97
CA GLY A 136 -23.91 -8.95 -7.55
C GLY A 136 -22.78 -9.96 -7.59
N PRO A 137 -21.96 -10.01 -8.66
CA PRO A 137 -20.75 -10.79 -8.66
C PRO A 137 -19.81 -10.25 -7.57
N SER A 138 -19.36 -11.11 -6.68
CA SER A 138 -18.44 -10.76 -5.61
C SER A 138 -17.02 -11.03 -6.06
N LYS A 139 -16.12 -10.08 -5.81
CA LYS A 139 -14.68 -10.28 -5.97
C LYS A 139 -14.10 -10.71 -4.64
N LEU A 140 -13.22 -11.68 -4.68
CA LEU A 140 -12.54 -12.17 -3.49
C LEU A 140 -11.34 -11.28 -3.16
N TYR A 141 -11.16 -10.95 -1.88
CA TYR A 141 -10.03 -10.19 -1.36
C TYR A 141 -9.28 -11.03 -0.34
N LEU A 142 -7.93 -11.03 -0.39
CA LEU A 142 -7.07 -11.51 0.68
C LEU A 142 -6.84 -10.39 1.68
N SER A 143 -7.57 -10.35 2.78
CA SER A 143 -7.53 -9.27 3.78
C SER A 143 -7.92 -7.88 3.25
N GLU A 144 -8.08 -6.90 4.15
CA GLU A 144 -8.52 -5.53 3.81
C GLU A 144 -7.62 -4.78 2.81
N SER A 145 -6.43 -5.27 2.50
CA SER A 145 -5.43 -4.58 1.68
C SER A 145 -4.99 -5.29 0.40
N GLU A 146 -5.35 -6.55 0.18
CA GLU A 146 -4.86 -7.31 -0.98
C GLU A 146 -6.00 -7.84 -1.85
N ARG A 147 -6.08 -7.30 -3.05
CA ARG A 147 -6.98 -7.79 -4.11
C ARG A 147 -6.42 -9.07 -4.70
N VAL A 148 -7.19 -10.15 -4.69
CA VAL A 148 -6.85 -11.39 -5.38
C VAL A 148 -7.58 -11.41 -6.70
N ASP A 149 -6.83 -11.38 -7.80
CA ASP A 149 -7.35 -11.73 -9.10
C ASP A 149 -7.71 -13.23 -9.13
N ASN A 150 -8.66 -13.63 -9.96
CA ASN A 150 -9.04 -15.03 -10.19
C ASN A 150 -7.83 -15.95 -10.47
N GLU A 151 -6.70 -15.40 -10.93
CA GLU A 151 -5.46 -16.12 -11.18
C GLU A 151 -4.84 -16.73 -9.91
N ARG A 152 -4.93 -16.08 -8.73
CA ARG A 152 -4.42 -16.66 -7.47
C ARG A 152 -5.32 -17.78 -6.93
N LEU A 153 -6.61 -17.71 -7.16
CA LEU A 153 -7.49 -18.87 -6.93
C LEU A 153 -7.09 -20.06 -7.80
N ILE A 154 -6.68 -19.80 -9.05
CA ILE A 154 -6.15 -20.81 -9.98
C ILE A 154 -4.84 -21.40 -9.45
N GLU A 155 -3.93 -20.55 -9.00
CA GLU A 155 -2.65 -20.97 -8.42
C GLU A 155 -2.84 -21.78 -7.14
N PHE A 156 -3.79 -21.40 -6.29
CA PHE A 156 -4.19 -22.11 -5.10
C PHE A 156 -4.73 -23.52 -5.44
N PHE A 157 -5.62 -23.64 -6.40
CA PHE A 157 -6.19 -24.90 -6.83
C PHE A 157 -5.27 -25.71 -7.77
N SER A 158 -4.28 -25.10 -8.43
CA SER A 158 -3.31 -25.73 -9.32
C SER A 158 -1.94 -25.99 -8.69
N GLY A 159 -1.66 -25.47 -7.49
CA GLY A 159 -0.40 -25.64 -6.76
C GLY A 159 -0.04 -27.11 -6.56
N GLY A 160 1.08 -27.49 -7.07
CA GLY A 160 1.61 -28.81 -7.46
C GLY A 160 1.53 -30.02 -6.52
N ASN A 161 0.68 -30.02 -5.51
CA ASN A 161 0.36 -31.20 -4.68
C ASN A 161 -1.14 -31.42 -4.49
N TYR A 162 -1.96 -30.56 -5.08
CA TYR A 162 -3.38 -30.82 -5.18
C TYR A 162 -3.57 -31.71 -6.41
N SER A 163 -3.80 -33.00 -6.18
CA SER A 163 -4.49 -33.81 -7.19
C SER A 163 -5.79 -33.05 -7.50
N PRO A 164 -6.19 -32.84 -8.77
CA PRO A 164 -7.39 -32.11 -9.13
C PRO A 164 -8.67 -32.82 -8.70
N SER A 165 -8.61 -33.57 -7.65
CA SER A 165 -9.76 -34.12 -7.01
C SER A 165 -10.37 -33.01 -6.15
N TYR A 166 -11.53 -32.50 -6.58
CA TYR A 166 -12.49 -31.81 -5.73
C TYR A 166 -12.79 -32.54 -4.40
N ASN A 167 -12.11 -33.63 -4.14
CA ASN A 167 -12.30 -34.46 -2.95
C ASN A 167 -12.13 -33.64 -1.66
N GLY A 168 -11.34 -32.59 -1.69
CA GLY A 168 -11.24 -31.65 -0.57
C GLY A 168 -12.42 -30.68 -0.46
N LEU A 169 -12.95 -30.20 -1.57
CA LEU A 169 -14.13 -29.32 -1.56
C LEU A 169 -15.44 -30.13 -1.47
N ALA A 170 -15.47 -31.32 -2.07
CA ALA A 170 -16.68 -32.14 -2.17
C ALA A 170 -16.87 -33.18 -1.07
N GLY A 171 -15.84 -33.47 -0.28
CA GLY A 171 -15.97 -34.62 0.57
C GLY A 171 -14.99 -34.74 1.73
N THR A 172 -15.13 -33.94 2.76
CA THR A 172 -14.79 -34.50 4.06
C THR A 172 -15.87 -35.55 4.44
N PRO A 173 -15.52 -36.62 5.16
CA PRO A 173 -16.50 -37.57 5.66
C PRO A 173 -17.62 -36.92 6.51
N ALA A 174 -17.41 -35.68 6.91
CA ALA A 174 -18.32 -34.94 7.79
C ALA A 174 -19.56 -34.37 7.10
N GLY A 175 -19.59 -34.15 5.77
CA GLY A 175 -20.73 -33.57 5.05
C GLY A 175 -20.65 -32.05 4.91
N ILE A 176 -21.73 -31.43 4.43
CA ILE A 176 -21.87 -29.96 4.32
C ILE A 176 -22.75 -29.52 5.50
N PHE A 177 -22.28 -28.49 6.20
CA PHE A 177 -22.97 -27.94 7.37
C PHE A 177 -23.48 -26.52 7.08
N VAL A 178 -24.73 -26.25 7.45
CA VAL A 178 -25.33 -24.93 7.44
C VAL A 178 -25.61 -24.50 8.87
N GLY A 179 -25.09 -23.36 9.29
CA GLY A 179 -25.20 -22.90 10.67
C GLY A 179 -23.99 -23.27 11.54
N GLY A 180 -24.20 -23.68 12.78
CA GLY A 180 -23.11 -24.05 13.71
C GLY A 180 -22.35 -25.31 13.32
N PHE A 181 -21.22 -25.55 13.96
CA PHE A 181 -20.41 -26.74 13.78
C PHE A 181 -20.80 -27.83 14.77
N PRO A 182 -20.63 -29.12 14.43
CA PRO A 182 -21.03 -30.26 15.30
C PRO A 182 -20.22 -30.35 16.61
N TYR A 183 -19.11 -29.62 16.73
CA TYR A 183 -18.20 -29.73 17.89
C TYR A 183 -18.17 -28.46 18.77
N GLY A 184 -19.09 -27.51 18.56
CA GLY A 184 -19.28 -26.38 19.47
C GLY A 184 -18.07 -25.43 19.55
N ASP A 185 -17.84 -24.62 18.53
CA ASP A 185 -16.84 -23.57 18.61
C ASP A 185 -17.34 -22.41 19.50
N PRO A 186 -16.64 -22.07 20.59
CA PRO A 186 -17.02 -20.95 21.45
C PRO A 186 -17.02 -19.58 20.77
N LEU A 187 -16.41 -19.44 19.58
CA LEU A 187 -16.35 -18.19 18.80
C LEU A 187 -17.66 -17.87 18.05
N ASN A 188 -18.59 -18.82 17.93
CA ASN A 188 -19.86 -18.63 17.22
C ASN A 188 -21.00 -18.08 18.11
N GLN A 189 -20.69 -17.43 19.22
CA GLN A 189 -21.72 -16.97 20.17
C GLN A 189 -22.33 -15.63 19.71
N GLY A 190 -23.64 -15.50 19.80
CA GLY A 190 -24.34 -14.22 19.77
C GLY A 190 -25.16 -13.88 18.52
N LEU A 191 -25.09 -14.68 17.44
CA LEU A 191 -25.93 -14.46 16.24
C LEU A 191 -26.78 -15.72 15.95
N VAL A 192 -28.03 -15.49 15.55
CA VAL A 192 -28.92 -16.55 15.03
C VAL A 192 -28.91 -16.47 13.50
N LEU A 193 -28.60 -17.57 12.84
CA LEU A 193 -28.73 -17.74 11.41
C LEU A 193 -30.12 -18.23 11.05
N SER A 194 -30.94 -17.43 10.41
CA SER A 194 -32.20 -17.84 9.81
C SER A 194 -31.97 -18.24 8.36
N VAL A 195 -32.41 -19.39 7.96
CA VAL A 195 -32.23 -19.94 6.61
C VAL A 195 -33.60 -20.21 5.99
N ASP A 196 -33.86 -19.60 4.82
CA ASP A 196 -35.10 -19.80 4.07
C ASP A 196 -34.92 -20.88 3.00
N ASN A 197 -33.84 -20.84 2.25
CA ASN A 197 -33.57 -21.77 1.16
C ASN A 197 -32.11 -22.18 1.11
N VAL A 198 -31.85 -23.47 0.96
CA VAL A 198 -30.55 -24.03 0.58
C VAL A 198 -30.77 -24.96 -0.58
N ALA A 199 -30.26 -24.63 -1.75
CA ALA A 199 -30.29 -25.45 -2.94
C ALA A 199 -28.88 -25.84 -3.37
N ILE A 200 -28.61 -27.12 -3.58
CA ILE A 200 -27.40 -27.64 -4.17
C ILE A 200 -27.77 -28.24 -5.51
N GLN A 201 -27.17 -27.73 -6.57
CA GLN A 201 -27.42 -28.16 -7.93
C GLN A 201 -26.15 -28.76 -8.53
N SER A 202 -26.28 -29.85 -9.25
CA SER A 202 -25.20 -30.49 -10.02
C SER A 202 -25.39 -30.28 -11.50
N GLY A 203 -24.29 -30.12 -12.23
CA GLY A 203 -24.28 -30.08 -13.69
C GLY A 203 -24.58 -28.72 -14.31
N ASP A 204 -24.23 -28.60 -15.60
CA ASP A 204 -24.53 -27.46 -16.47
C ASP A 204 -25.97 -27.53 -17.01
N GLU A 205 -26.95 -27.79 -16.17
CA GLU A 205 -28.31 -27.85 -16.68
C GLU A 205 -28.82 -26.47 -17.08
N GLN A 206 -29.17 -26.39 -18.30
CA GLN A 206 -29.62 -25.34 -19.17
C GLN A 206 -30.68 -24.43 -18.60
N ASP A 207 -30.25 -23.38 -17.89
CA ASP A 207 -31.09 -22.25 -17.52
C ASP A 207 -31.30 -21.26 -18.66
N SER A 208 -30.61 -21.42 -19.81
CA SER A 208 -30.67 -20.50 -20.94
C SER A 208 -32.08 -20.19 -21.43
N PRO A 209 -33.02 -21.16 -21.61
CA PRO A 209 -34.38 -20.84 -21.98
C PRO A 209 -35.08 -19.94 -20.93
N ARG A 210 -34.83 -20.20 -19.66
CA ARG A 210 -35.41 -19.41 -18.57
C ARG A 210 -34.80 -18.01 -18.49
N LEU A 211 -33.49 -17.89 -18.59
CA LEU A 211 -32.81 -16.59 -18.63
C LEU A 211 -33.27 -15.75 -19.82
N ASN A 212 -33.41 -16.34 -21.01
CA ASN A 212 -33.98 -15.70 -22.18
C ASN A 212 -35.44 -15.28 -21.99
N GLN A 213 -36.25 -16.07 -21.30
CA GLN A 213 -37.62 -15.70 -20.94
C GLN A 213 -37.63 -14.47 -20.03
N ILE A 214 -36.75 -14.41 -19.01
CA ILE A 214 -36.63 -13.29 -18.10
C ILE A 214 -36.22 -12.02 -18.85
N LEU A 215 -35.22 -12.06 -19.73
CA LEU A 215 -34.79 -10.95 -20.56
C LEU A 215 -35.92 -10.41 -21.45
N ASN A 216 -36.64 -11.32 -22.14
CA ASN A 216 -37.76 -10.95 -22.99
C ASN A 216 -38.92 -10.34 -22.20
N GLN A 217 -39.22 -10.87 -21.00
CA GLN A 217 -40.23 -10.28 -20.12
C GLN A 217 -39.80 -8.89 -19.63
N ALA A 218 -38.56 -8.75 -19.18
CA ALA A 218 -38.02 -7.47 -18.74
C ALA A 218 -38.04 -6.40 -19.86
N ALA A 219 -37.74 -6.81 -21.10
CA ALA A 219 -37.85 -5.96 -22.28
C ALA A 219 -39.31 -5.54 -22.54
N SER A 220 -40.25 -6.48 -22.47
CA SER A 220 -41.69 -6.19 -22.60
C SER A 220 -42.18 -5.24 -21.52
N ASP A 221 -41.75 -5.41 -20.28
CA ASP A 221 -42.09 -4.57 -19.14
C ASP A 221 -41.57 -3.13 -19.36
N LEU A 222 -40.33 -2.96 -19.81
CA LEU A 222 -39.76 -1.66 -20.17
C LEU A 222 -40.55 -0.94 -21.28
N ILE A 223 -40.95 -1.67 -22.34
CA ILE A 223 -41.76 -1.12 -23.45
C ILE A 223 -43.12 -0.64 -22.92
N SER A 224 -43.74 -1.44 -22.07
CA SER A 224 -45.08 -1.20 -21.54
C SER A 224 -45.11 -0.20 -20.37
N GLY A 225 -43.92 0.25 -19.87
CA GLY A 225 -43.82 1.12 -18.71
C GLY A 225 -44.17 0.43 -17.39
N VAL A 226 -44.18 -0.91 -17.35
CA VAL A 226 -44.42 -1.72 -16.16
C VAL A 226 -43.10 -1.91 -15.42
N ALA A 227 -43.16 -2.02 -14.10
CA ALA A 227 -41.96 -2.30 -13.31
C ALA A 227 -41.47 -3.75 -13.58
N VAL A 228 -40.16 -3.89 -13.87
CA VAL A 228 -39.52 -5.19 -14.04
C VAL A 228 -39.53 -5.95 -12.71
N SER A 229 -39.84 -7.23 -12.75
CA SER A 229 -39.92 -8.08 -11.55
C SER A 229 -38.57 -8.22 -10.85
N SER A 230 -38.52 -7.90 -9.56
CA SER A 230 -37.35 -8.07 -8.72
C SER A 230 -36.95 -9.55 -8.62
N GLY A 231 -37.92 -10.45 -8.43
CA GLY A 231 -37.66 -11.90 -8.38
C GLY A 231 -37.07 -12.45 -9.66
N ASN A 232 -37.55 -12.01 -10.83
CA ASN A 232 -37.00 -12.43 -12.11
C ASN A 232 -35.56 -11.91 -12.30
N VAL A 233 -35.27 -10.68 -11.91
CA VAL A 233 -33.90 -10.14 -11.98
C VAL A 233 -32.98 -10.91 -11.04
N GLN A 234 -33.41 -11.21 -9.82
CA GLN A 234 -32.65 -12.00 -8.88
C GLN A 234 -32.35 -13.42 -9.43
N GLU A 235 -33.34 -14.07 -9.98
CA GLU A 235 -33.23 -15.38 -10.63
C GLU A 235 -32.22 -15.30 -11.81
N PHE A 236 -32.31 -14.27 -12.65
CA PHE A 236 -31.38 -14.04 -13.74
C PHE A 236 -29.95 -13.91 -13.24
N LEU A 237 -29.71 -13.05 -12.27
CA LEU A 237 -28.39 -12.78 -11.73
C LEU A 237 -27.78 -14.02 -11.04
N SER A 238 -28.58 -14.86 -10.40
CA SER A 238 -28.11 -16.10 -9.81
C SER A 238 -27.81 -17.22 -10.83
N GLY A 239 -28.41 -17.18 -12.02
CA GLY A 239 -28.16 -18.12 -13.12
C GLY A 239 -27.16 -17.66 -14.18
N PHE A 240 -26.81 -16.39 -14.16
CA PHE A 240 -26.14 -15.69 -15.24
C PHE A 240 -24.69 -16.13 -15.51
N ALA A 241 -23.94 -16.53 -14.51
CA ALA A 241 -22.52 -16.86 -14.67
C ALA A 241 -22.21 -18.02 -15.63
N ASN A 242 -23.21 -18.80 -16.03
CA ASN A 242 -22.99 -20.08 -16.67
C ASN A 242 -23.31 -20.14 -18.15
N GLU A 243 -24.03 -19.17 -18.74
CA GLU A 243 -24.65 -19.42 -20.03
C GLU A 243 -24.80 -18.22 -20.95
N TRP A 244 -23.67 -17.57 -21.21
CA TRP A 244 -23.73 -16.36 -22.02
C TRP A 244 -24.07 -16.59 -23.50
N ASP A 245 -23.40 -17.49 -24.21
CA ASP A 245 -23.59 -17.64 -25.66
C ASP A 245 -25.06 -17.83 -26.08
N PRO A 246 -25.87 -18.62 -25.36
CA PRO A 246 -27.30 -18.77 -25.66
C PRO A 246 -28.16 -17.53 -25.35
N ILE A 247 -27.74 -16.64 -24.45
CA ILE A 247 -28.53 -15.46 -24.06
C ILE A 247 -28.02 -14.14 -24.63
N GLU A 248 -26.81 -14.14 -25.24
CA GLU A 248 -26.11 -12.97 -25.74
C GLU A 248 -26.99 -12.02 -26.57
N THR A 249 -27.73 -12.55 -27.52
CA THR A 249 -28.60 -11.77 -28.43
C THR A 249 -29.70 -11.02 -27.65
N ASN A 250 -30.36 -11.69 -26.69
CA ASN A 250 -31.45 -11.09 -25.91
C ASN A 250 -30.92 -10.14 -24.85
N ALA A 251 -29.74 -10.42 -24.28
CA ALA A 251 -29.06 -9.54 -23.34
C ALA A 251 -28.64 -8.22 -23.98
N ILE A 252 -28.03 -8.27 -25.17
CA ILE A 252 -27.67 -7.08 -25.95
C ILE A 252 -28.93 -6.30 -26.36
N ALA A 253 -30.00 -7.00 -26.79
CA ALA A 253 -31.26 -6.37 -27.16
C ALA A 253 -31.92 -5.67 -25.97
N PHE A 254 -31.92 -6.30 -24.78
CA PHE A 254 -32.43 -5.68 -23.56
C PHE A 254 -31.63 -4.43 -23.20
N LEU A 255 -30.31 -4.51 -23.23
CA LEU A 255 -29.43 -3.40 -22.83
C LEU A 255 -29.59 -2.20 -23.79
N LYS A 256 -29.66 -2.44 -25.12
CA LYS A 256 -29.97 -1.40 -26.13
C LYS A 256 -31.31 -0.71 -25.83
N LEU A 257 -32.34 -1.51 -25.56
CA LEU A 257 -33.66 -0.99 -25.22
C LEU A 257 -33.64 -0.20 -23.90
N TYR A 258 -32.91 -0.69 -22.91
CA TYR A 258 -32.76 0.02 -21.64
C TYR A 258 -32.16 1.42 -21.86
N PHE A 259 -31.05 1.49 -22.60
CA PHE A 259 -30.41 2.78 -22.91
C PHE A 259 -31.33 3.71 -23.70
N GLU A 260 -32.10 3.19 -24.67
CA GLU A 260 -33.09 4.00 -25.42
C GLU A 260 -34.16 4.57 -24.49
N LYS A 261 -34.63 3.81 -23.50
CA LYS A 261 -35.76 4.20 -22.65
C LYS A 261 -35.36 4.94 -21.37
N LYS A 262 -34.15 4.68 -20.85
CA LYS A 262 -33.73 5.14 -19.52
C LYS A 262 -32.45 5.98 -19.54
N GLY A 263 -31.62 5.90 -20.59
CA GLY A 263 -30.33 6.57 -20.69
C GLY A 263 -29.21 5.85 -19.93
N GLU A 264 -28.26 6.63 -19.49
CA GLU A 264 -27.09 6.17 -18.73
C GLU A 264 -27.44 5.56 -17.36
N ILE A 265 -26.60 4.66 -16.89
CA ILE A 265 -26.73 4.03 -15.57
C ILE A 265 -26.20 4.98 -14.48
N PHE A 266 -25.08 5.66 -14.73
CA PHE A 266 -24.47 6.62 -13.82
C PHE A 266 -24.59 8.05 -14.35
N PRO A 267 -25.75 8.72 -14.15
CA PRO A 267 -25.89 10.13 -14.50
C PRO A 267 -24.94 10.99 -13.66
N THR A 268 -24.66 12.19 -14.15
CA THR A 268 -23.79 13.15 -13.46
C THR A 268 -24.26 13.47 -12.04
N ASP A 269 -23.36 13.76 -11.15
CA ASP A 269 -23.51 14.45 -9.85
C ASP A 269 -24.11 13.64 -8.69
N THR A 270 -24.40 12.36 -8.87
CA THR A 270 -24.99 11.57 -7.78
C THR A 270 -24.23 10.27 -7.56
N GLN A 271 -23.75 10.08 -6.34
CA GLN A 271 -23.27 8.80 -5.87
C GLN A 271 -24.42 7.79 -5.82
N LEU A 272 -24.24 6.64 -6.47
CA LEU A 272 -25.27 5.62 -6.58
C LEU A 272 -24.81 4.30 -5.98
N GLU A 273 -25.61 3.77 -5.08
CA GLU A 273 -25.44 2.43 -4.53
C GLU A 273 -26.13 1.41 -5.44
N VAL A 274 -25.35 0.45 -5.97
CA VAL A 274 -25.89 -0.59 -6.88
C VAL A 274 -26.98 -1.44 -6.21
N GLN A 275 -26.87 -1.64 -4.91
CA GLN A 275 -27.88 -2.40 -4.13
C GLN A 275 -29.26 -1.73 -4.15
N GLN A 276 -29.31 -0.39 -4.24
CA GLN A 276 -30.55 0.39 -4.28
C GLN A 276 -31.13 0.55 -5.70
N PHE A 277 -30.52 -0.02 -6.71
CA PHE A 277 -31.01 0.09 -8.08
C PHE A 277 -32.38 -0.57 -8.26
N ALA A 278 -33.27 0.11 -8.97
CA ALA A 278 -34.50 -0.52 -9.46
C ALA A 278 -34.14 -1.77 -10.29
N PRO A 279 -34.99 -2.83 -10.30
CA PRO A 279 -34.65 -4.09 -10.94
C PRO A 279 -34.16 -3.99 -12.39
N SER A 280 -34.78 -3.14 -13.21
CA SER A 280 -34.35 -2.94 -14.59
C SER A 280 -32.97 -2.29 -14.71
N LYS A 281 -32.66 -1.34 -13.81
CA LYS A 281 -31.37 -0.66 -13.74
C LYS A 281 -30.28 -1.62 -13.25
N LYS A 282 -30.61 -2.43 -12.25
CA LYS A 282 -29.74 -3.46 -11.72
C LYS A 282 -29.37 -4.49 -12.81
N LEU A 283 -30.37 -4.98 -13.57
CA LEU A 283 -30.13 -5.90 -14.68
C LEU A 283 -29.27 -5.25 -15.78
N ALA A 284 -29.55 -4.00 -16.17
CA ALA A 284 -28.74 -3.29 -17.16
C ALA A 284 -27.29 -3.09 -16.71
N TYR A 285 -27.08 -2.76 -15.44
CA TYR A 285 -25.75 -2.62 -14.83
C TYR A 285 -24.92 -3.90 -14.99
N PHE A 286 -25.48 -5.03 -14.58
CA PHE A 286 -24.78 -6.32 -14.68
C PHE A 286 -24.54 -6.75 -16.11
N LEU A 287 -25.50 -6.56 -17.01
CA LEU A 287 -25.31 -6.86 -18.42
C LEU A 287 -24.25 -5.98 -19.07
N GLN A 288 -24.15 -4.71 -18.69
CA GLN A 288 -23.11 -3.82 -19.18
C GLN A 288 -21.73 -4.26 -18.72
N GLN A 289 -21.57 -4.60 -17.43
CA GLN A 289 -20.30 -5.14 -16.93
C GLN A 289 -19.91 -6.44 -17.64
N TRP A 290 -20.86 -7.33 -17.74
CA TRP A 290 -20.61 -8.63 -18.35
C TRP A 290 -20.23 -8.51 -19.84
N ILE A 291 -20.90 -7.63 -20.60
CA ILE A 291 -20.55 -7.32 -21.99
C ILE A 291 -19.12 -6.79 -22.06
N PHE A 292 -18.77 -5.86 -21.15
CA PHE A 292 -17.43 -5.29 -21.09
C PHE A 292 -16.36 -6.37 -20.87
N ASP A 293 -16.57 -7.27 -19.93
CA ASP A 293 -15.60 -8.31 -19.58
C ASP A 293 -15.50 -9.42 -20.62
N ASN A 294 -16.60 -9.77 -21.27
CA ASN A 294 -16.67 -10.99 -22.05
C ASN A 294 -16.78 -10.78 -23.57
N LEU A 295 -17.21 -9.61 -24.05
CA LEU A 295 -17.33 -9.33 -25.48
C LEU A 295 -16.26 -8.36 -26.01
N TYR A 296 -15.72 -7.51 -25.15
CA TYR A 296 -14.58 -6.66 -25.49
C TYR A 296 -13.25 -7.38 -25.27
N THR A 297 -13.21 -8.67 -25.71
CA THR A 297 -12.04 -9.54 -25.71
C THR A 297 -11.51 -9.74 -27.13
N LYS A 298 -10.24 -10.04 -27.28
CA LYS A 298 -9.59 -10.24 -28.57
C LYS A 298 -10.33 -11.21 -29.49
N GLU A 299 -10.85 -12.29 -28.94
CA GLU A 299 -11.53 -13.37 -29.68
C GLU A 299 -12.91 -12.95 -30.16
N LYS A 300 -13.55 -12.00 -29.47
CA LYS A 300 -14.96 -11.64 -29.76
C LYS A 300 -15.12 -10.27 -30.42
N LEU A 301 -14.06 -9.44 -30.49
CA LEU A 301 -14.14 -8.10 -31.10
C LEU A 301 -14.63 -8.07 -32.53
N THR A 302 -14.41 -9.12 -33.34
CA THR A 302 -14.94 -9.22 -34.73
C THR A 302 -16.47 -9.25 -34.76
N LYS A 303 -17.12 -9.56 -33.63
CA LYS A 303 -18.58 -9.55 -33.46
C LYS A 303 -19.10 -8.19 -32.91
N THR A 304 -18.21 -7.27 -32.58
CA THR A 304 -18.57 -6.03 -31.83
C THR A 304 -19.24 -4.96 -32.67
N ALA A 305 -19.31 -5.09 -34.00
CA ALA A 305 -20.04 -4.14 -34.84
C ALA A 305 -21.52 -3.93 -34.39
N ASP A 306 -22.09 -4.94 -33.73
CA ASP A 306 -23.45 -4.92 -33.19
C ASP A 306 -23.53 -4.64 -31.67
N LEU A 307 -22.39 -4.45 -30.99
CA LEU A 307 -22.39 -4.17 -29.55
C LEU A 307 -22.91 -2.76 -29.28
N PRO A 308 -23.69 -2.56 -28.21
CA PRO A 308 -24.15 -1.24 -27.86
C PRO A 308 -22.98 -0.36 -27.40
N GLN A 309 -22.94 0.88 -27.93
CA GLN A 309 -22.17 1.92 -27.26
C GLN A 309 -22.78 2.16 -25.87
N PHE A 310 -21.93 2.29 -24.87
CA PHE A 310 -22.40 2.57 -23.51
C PHE A 310 -22.65 4.08 -23.34
N PRO A 311 -23.88 4.54 -23.08
CA PRO A 311 -24.16 5.95 -22.86
C PRO A 311 -23.36 6.54 -21.71
N ASP A 312 -23.01 5.73 -20.72
CA ASP A 312 -22.16 6.13 -19.59
C ASP A 312 -20.79 6.68 -20.04
N ALA A 313 -20.30 6.30 -21.23
CA ALA A 313 -19.05 6.83 -21.80
C ALA A 313 -19.12 8.36 -22.06
N ILE A 314 -20.29 8.89 -22.37
CA ILE A 314 -20.49 10.34 -22.58
C ILE A 314 -20.37 11.11 -21.26
N VAL A 315 -20.82 10.47 -20.17
CA VAL A 315 -20.74 11.03 -18.82
C VAL A 315 -19.32 10.97 -18.30
N TYR A 316 -18.69 9.79 -18.41
CA TYR A 316 -17.30 9.54 -18.04
C TYR A 316 -16.74 8.31 -18.77
N PRO A 317 -15.55 8.41 -19.40
CA PRO A 317 -14.53 9.48 -19.37
C PRO A 317 -14.90 10.75 -20.13
N GLY A 318 -15.91 10.71 -20.96
CA GLY A 318 -16.38 11.82 -21.76
C GLY A 318 -16.39 11.54 -23.26
N PRO A 319 -17.09 12.36 -24.05
CA PRO A 319 -17.27 12.11 -25.49
C PRO A 319 -15.99 12.39 -26.29
N VAL A 320 -15.84 11.69 -27.40
CA VAL A 320 -14.92 12.04 -28.49
C VAL A 320 -15.71 12.80 -29.54
N ALA A 321 -15.18 13.94 -30.00
CA ALA A 321 -15.86 14.74 -31.01
C ALA A 321 -16.06 13.96 -32.33
N ASP A 322 -17.25 14.04 -32.94
CA ASP A 322 -17.54 13.35 -34.21
C ASP A 322 -16.60 13.80 -35.34
N SER A 323 -16.15 15.06 -35.29
CA SER A 323 -15.21 15.67 -36.24
C SER A 323 -13.76 15.27 -36.01
N ALA A 324 -13.43 14.58 -34.92
CA ALA A 324 -12.05 14.21 -34.60
C ALA A 324 -11.49 13.23 -35.66
N PRO A 325 -10.32 13.54 -36.26
CA PRO A 325 -9.72 12.68 -37.27
C PRO A 325 -9.33 11.31 -36.66
N ARG A 326 -9.74 10.22 -37.30
CA ARG A 326 -9.17 8.87 -37.03
C ARG A 326 -7.90 8.73 -37.84
N ILE A 327 -6.78 8.64 -37.16
CA ILE A 327 -5.45 8.70 -37.76
C ILE A 327 -4.74 7.35 -37.78
N THR A 328 -3.69 7.26 -38.61
CA THR A 328 -2.66 6.23 -38.50
C THR A 328 -1.37 6.91 -38.03
N LYS A 329 -0.80 6.41 -36.94
CA LYS A 329 0.40 6.97 -36.34
C LYS A 329 1.37 5.85 -35.90
N THR A 330 2.64 6.03 -36.25
CA THR A 330 3.70 5.21 -35.69
C THR A 330 4.23 5.90 -34.46
N VAL A 331 4.20 5.18 -33.33
CA VAL A 331 4.74 5.62 -32.04
C VAL A 331 6.01 4.86 -31.71
N SER A 332 6.99 5.54 -31.13
CA SER A 332 8.24 4.94 -30.65
C SER A 332 8.13 4.68 -29.15
N ILE A 333 8.19 3.42 -28.74
CA ILE A 333 8.03 2.97 -27.37
C ILE A 333 9.38 2.54 -26.81
N ASN A 334 9.74 3.01 -25.60
CA ASN A 334 10.88 2.47 -24.88
C ASN A 334 10.53 1.07 -24.36
N GLY A 335 11.04 0.06 -25.06
CA GLY A 335 10.84 -1.36 -24.78
C GLY A 335 11.84 -1.94 -23.79
N THR A 336 12.41 -1.11 -22.93
CA THR A 336 13.29 -1.56 -21.84
C THR A 336 12.67 -1.23 -20.50
N TYR A 337 12.51 -2.24 -19.67
CA TYR A 337 12.04 -2.09 -18.30
C TYR A 337 12.59 -3.22 -17.42
N GLN A 338 13.01 -2.85 -16.22
CA GLN A 338 13.36 -3.74 -15.13
C GLN A 338 12.62 -3.25 -13.90
N THR A 339 11.83 -4.12 -13.29
CA THR A 339 11.12 -3.80 -12.05
C THR A 339 12.09 -3.53 -10.90
N ASP A 340 11.68 -2.69 -9.99
CA ASP A 340 12.42 -2.35 -8.80
C ASP A 340 11.59 -2.59 -7.52
N ASN A 341 11.08 -3.81 -7.39
CA ASN A 341 10.24 -4.26 -6.27
C ASN A 341 10.88 -4.04 -4.88
N ALA A 342 12.18 -3.75 -4.83
CA ALA A 342 12.83 -3.40 -3.58
C ALA A 342 12.44 -2.01 -3.08
N TYR A 343 12.09 -1.10 -3.99
CA TYR A 343 11.84 0.30 -3.67
C TYR A 343 10.41 0.75 -3.96
N THR A 344 9.67 0.00 -4.75
CA THR A 344 8.27 0.33 -5.09
C THR A 344 7.36 -0.87 -4.82
N LEU A 345 6.22 -0.59 -4.20
CA LEU A 345 5.13 -1.54 -4.05
C LEU A 345 4.21 -1.48 -5.27
N ASN A 346 3.47 -2.55 -5.52
CA ASN A 346 2.54 -2.66 -6.64
C ASN A 346 3.21 -2.41 -8.01
N ASP A 347 4.50 -2.67 -8.12
CA ASP A 347 5.14 -2.85 -9.41
C ASP A 347 4.50 -4.09 -10.02
N GLN A 348 3.45 -3.84 -10.80
CA GLN A 348 2.94 -4.86 -11.69
C GLN A 348 4.09 -5.28 -12.57
N ASP A 349 4.10 -6.53 -13.03
CA ASP A 349 5.14 -7.12 -13.89
C ASP A 349 5.35 -6.36 -15.20
N SER A 350 4.97 -5.08 -15.26
CA SER A 350 5.04 -4.22 -16.43
C SER A 350 5.01 -2.72 -16.09
N VAL A 351 5.55 -1.90 -17.01
CA VAL A 351 5.45 -0.44 -16.95
C VAL A 351 4.56 0.08 -18.09
N LEU A 352 3.76 1.12 -17.79
CA LEU A 352 2.95 1.81 -18.78
C LEU A 352 3.80 2.80 -19.61
N ARG A 353 3.64 2.75 -20.93
CA ARG A 353 4.21 3.72 -21.86
C ARG A 353 3.09 4.44 -22.60
N PRO A 354 2.98 5.77 -22.48
CA PRO A 354 1.97 6.56 -23.18
C PRO A 354 2.21 6.57 -24.70
N THR A 355 1.14 6.68 -25.47
CA THR A 355 1.22 6.76 -26.94
C THR A 355 0.83 8.13 -27.50
N GLY A 356 0.22 9.01 -26.68
CA GLY A 356 -0.40 10.25 -27.12
C GLY A 356 -1.63 10.02 -28.04
N LEU A 357 -2.24 8.87 -27.91
CA LEU A 357 -3.43 8.47 -28.69
C LEU A 357 -4.59 8.10 -27.76
N TYR A 358 -5.80 8.26 -28.28
CA TYR A 358 -7.05 7.95 -27.60
C TYR A 358 -7.89 7.00 -28.45
N VAL A 359 -8.41 5.95 -27.86
CA VAL A 359 -9.34 5.02 -28.50
C VAL A 359 -10.76 5.56 -28.32
N PRO A 360 -11.50 5.87 -29.42
CA PRO A 360 -12.87 6.33 -29.29
C PRO A 360 -13.80 5.24 -28.73
N PRO A 361 -14.84 5.63 -27.94
CA PRO A 361 -15.77 4.67 -27.34
C PRO A 361 -16.42 3.74 -28.38
N GLY A 362 -16.27 2.43 -28.20
CA GLY A 362 -16.88 1.40 -29.04
C GLY A 362 -16.27 1.22 -30.42
N GLU A 363 -15.26 2.02 -30.83
CA GLU A 363 -14.63 1.91 -32.13
C GLU A 363 -13.45 0.91 -32.13
N LEU A 364 -13.31 0.20 -33.23
CA LEU A 364 -12.16 -0.71 -33.44
C LEU A 364 -10.91 0.07 -33.83
N VAL A 365 -9.84 -0.15 -33.09
CA VAL A 365 -8.50 0.35 -33.37
C VAL A 365 -7.58 -0.83 -33.64
N THR A 366 -6.70 -0.70 -34.62
CA THR A 366 -5.73 -1.73 -34.99
C THR A 366 -4.34 -1.35 -34.53
N VAL A 367 -3.67 -2.26 -33.80
CA VAL A 367 -2.29 -2.12 -33.34
C VAL A 367 -1.42 -3.12 -34.08
N SER A 368 -0.41 -2.61 -34.80
CA SER A 368 0.56 -3.40 -35.54
C SER A 368 1.92 -3.35 -34.85
N ILE A 369 2.48 -4.50 -34.52
CA ILE A 369 3.74 -4.65 -33.80
C ILE A 369 4.79 -5.39 -34.62
N PRO A 370 6.09 -5.14 -34.40
CA PRO A 370 7.15 -5.96 -34.97
C PRO A 370 7.06 -7.42 -34.53
N ALA A 371 7.49 -8.34 -35.37
CA ALA A 371 7.50 -9.78 -35.04
C ALA A 371 8.30 -10.11 -33.75
N SER A 372 9.29 -9.28 -33.41
CA SER A 372 10.09 -9.42 -32.20
C SER A 372 9.34 -9.19 -30.89
N LEU A 373 8.16 -8.58 -30.94
CA LEU A 373 7.30 -8.39 -29.75
C LEU A 373 6.25 -9.49 -29.56
N SER A 374 5.93 -10.20 -30.64
CA SER A 374 4.88 -11.23 -30.58
C SER A 374 5.30 -12.39 -29.66
N GLY A 375 4.55 -12.65 -28.62
CA GLY A 375 4.84 -13.70 -27.65
C GLY A 375 5.70 -13.29 -26.44
N GLU A 376 6.08 -12.03 -26.32
CA GLU A 376 6.94 -11.51 -25.23
C GLU A 376 6.13 -10.88 -24.07
N ASN A 377 4.91 -11.29 -23.85
CA ASN A 377 4.00 -10.79 -22.79
C ASN A 377 3.69 -9.28 -22.82
N TRP A 378 3.89 -8.63 -23.96
CA TRP A 378 3.48 -7.25 -24.14
C TRP A 378 1.96 -7.13 -24.20
N LYS A 379 1.43 -6.06 -23.60
CA LYS A 379 -0.01 -5.78 -23.63
C LYS A 379 -0.26 -4.35 -24.10
N VAL A 380 -1.44 -4.12 -24.61
CA VAL A 380 -1.97 -2.79 -24.84
C VAL A 380 -3.14 -2.55 -23.89
N ARG A 381 -3.15 -1.39 -23.26
CA ARG A 381 -4.16 -0.98 -22.30
C ARG A 381 -4.94 0.21 -22.84
N ILE A 382 -6.26 0.18 -22.71
CA ILE A 382 -7.16 1.29 -23.03
C ILE A 382 -7.74 1.83 -21.72
N GLY A 383 -7.53 3.13 -21.50
CA GLY A 383 -7.97 3.83 -20.30
C GLY A 383 -6.90 3.86 -19.21
N ILE A 384 -6.64 5.06 -18.68
CA ILE A 384 -5.75 5.25 -17.53
C ILE A 384 -6.45 4.84 -16.23
N SER A 385 -7.75 5.08 -16.12
CA SER A 385 -8.60 4.73 -14.98
C SER A 385 -8.87 3.22 -14.98
N PHE A 386 -7.89 2.45 -14.52
CA PHE A 386 -7.95 1.00 -14.44
C PHE A 386 -8.35 0.51 -13.04
N PHE A 387 -8.51 1.42 -12.11
CA PHE A 387 -8.96 1.12 -10.76
C PHE A 387 -10.42 0.66 -10.76
N ASP A 388 -10.67 -0.48 -10.14
CA ASP A 388 -12.00 -1.04 -9.99
C ASP A 388 -12.64 -0.52 -8.70
N LEU A 389 -13.63 0.35 -8.83
CA LEU A 389 -14.31 0.97 -7.68
C LEU A 389 -15.05 -0.04 -6.83
N GLU A 390 -15.54 -1.16 -7.39
CA GLU A 390 -16.22 -2.22 -6.64
C GLU A 390 -15.31 -2.87 -5.60
N SER A 391 -13.99 -2.75 -5.81
CA SER A 391 -13.01 -3.32 -4.89
C SER A 391 -12.91 -2.57 -3.55
N THR A 392 -13.39 -1.34 -3.49
CA THR A 392 -13.15 -0.46 -2.34
C THR A 392 -14.43 0.19 -1.82
N TRP A 393 -15.44 0.43 -2.69
CA TRP A 393 -16.64 1.17 -2.34
C TRP A 393 -17.91 0.45 -2.78
N THR A 394 -19.03 0.74 -2.11
CA THR A 394 -20.36 0.21 -2.42
C THR A 394 -21.21 1.16 -3.28
N ALA A 395 -20.73 2.40 -3.43
CA ALA A 395 -21.41 3.44 -4.16
C ALA A 395 -20.44 4.19 -5.09
N TYR A 396 -20.89 4.57 -6.29
CA TYR A 396 -20.04 5.07 -7.36
C TYR A 396 -20.66 6.28 -8.05
N ASN A 397 -19.78 7.14 -8.63
CA ASN A 397 -20.18 8.27 -9.49
C ASN A 397 -19.99 7.98 -10.98
N ARG A 398 -19.31 6.92 -11.32
CA ARG A 398 -19.10 6.43 -12.66
C ARG A 398 -19.23 4.92 -12.70
N PHE A 399 -19.26 4.36 -13.88
CA PHE A 399 -19.16 2.91 -14.02
C PHE A 399 -17.88 2.39 -13.33
N PRO A 400 -17.95 1.33 -12.52
CA PRO A 400 -16.82 0.93 -11.67
C PRO A 400 -15.56 0.58 -12.43
N ARG A 401 -15.69 -0.15 -13.53
CA ARG A 401 -14.58 -0.61 -14.38
C ARG A 401 -14.74 -0.09 -15.79
N ILE A 402 -13.79 0.72 -16.24
CA ILE A 402 -13.82 1.38 -17.54
C ILE A 402 -12.57 1.16 -18.40
N GLY A 403 -11.52 0.55 -17.85
CA GLY A 403 -10.30 0.21 -18.58
C GLY A 403 -10.21 -1.28 -18.92
N ASN A 404 -9.62 -1.64 -20.05
CA ASN A 404 -9.34 -3.02 -20.44
C ASN A 404 -7.96 -3.19 -21.08
N ARG A 405 -7.53 -4.45 -21.22
CA ARG A 405 -6.22 -4.84 -21.78
C ARG A 405 -6.37 -5.85 -22.87
N PHE A 406 -5.40 -5.86 -23.80
CA PHE A 406 -5.27 -6.86 -24.85
C PHE A 406 -3.83 -7.33 -24.96
N SER A 407 -3.62 -8.64 -25.09
CA SER A 407 -2.28 -9.20 -25.33
C SER A 407 -1.81 -8.91 -26.74
N LEU A 408 -0.55 -8.45 -26.89
CA LEU A 408 0.11 -8.23 -28.17
C LEU A 408 0.85 -9.50 -28.63
N ASP A 409 0.11 -10.60 -28.77
CA ASP A 409 0.60 -11.94 -29.13
C ASP A 409 0.58 -12.23 -30.63
N ALA A 410 0.10 -11.30 -31.45
CA ALA A 410 0.10 -11.36 -32.91
C ALA A 410 0.61 -10.02 -33.48
N GLN A 411 1.19 -10.05 -34.71
CA GLN A 411 1.69 -8.85 -35.38
C GLN A 411 0.63 -7.78 -35.63
N VAL A 412 -0.63 -8.16 -35.70
CA VAL A 412 -1.77 -7.27 -35.85
C VAL A 412 -2.83 -7.68 -34.84
N VAL A 413 -3.19 -6.74 -33.93
CA VAL A 413 -4.19 -6.95 -32.90
C VAL A 413 -5.27 -5.87 -33.03
N GLN A 414 -6.52 -6.29 -33.05
CA GLN A 414 -7.66 -5.38 -32.94
C GLN A 414 -8.00 -5.18 -31.47
N ILE A 415 -8.32 -3.96 -31.09
CA ILE A 415 -8.68 -3.53 -29.75
C ILE A 415 -9.89 -2.60 -29.78
N ALA A 416 -10.67 -2.59 -28.73
CA ALA A 416 -11.76 -1.64 -28.52
C ALA A 416 -12.13 -1.54 -27.03
N ASN A 417 -12.76 -0.44 -26.66
CA ASN A 417 -13.30 -0.23 -25.32
C ASN A 417 -14.63 0.54 -25.43
N PRO A 418 -15.73 0.11 -24.79
CA PRO A 418 -17.03 0.77 -24.92
C PRO A 418 -17.07 2.15 -24.26
N PHE A 419 -16.12 2.45 -23.37
CA PHE A 419 -15.95 3.76 -22.74
C PHE A 419 -14.90 4.63 -23.44
N GLY A 420 -14.06 4.02 -24.31
CA GLY A 420 -12.88 4.67 -24.85
C GLY A 420 -11.77 4.84 -23.80
N GLY A 421 -10.74 5.58 -24.16
CA GLY A 421 -9.64 5.88 -23.23
C GLY A 421 -8.30 6.15 -23.91
N GLY A 422 -7.36 6.74 -23.19
CA GLY A 422 -5.96 6.84 -23.61
C GLY A 422 -5.39 5.47 -23.92
N LEU A 423 -4.51 5.41 -24.92
CA LEU A 423 -3.87 4.17 -25.36
C LEU A 423 -2.46 4.07 -24.77
N TYR A 424 -2.18 2.97 -24.08
CA TYR A 424 -0.91 2.72 -23.40
C TYR A 424 -0.35 1.36 -23.81
N ILE A 425 0.99 1.28 -23.86
CA ILE A 425 1.68 0.01 -24.04
C ILE A 425 2.24 -0.44 -22.67
N GLU A 426 1.91 -1.64 -22.26
CA GLU A 426 2.47 -2.29 -21.07
C GLU A 426 3.72 -3.09 -21.50
N VAL A 427 4.88 -2.62 -21.05
CA VAL A 427 6.17 -3.26 -21.29
C VAL A 427 6.50 -4.16 -20.11
N PRO A 428 6.65 -5.49 -20.32
CA PRO A 428 6.85 -6.42 -19.21
C PRO A 428 8.21 -6.24 -18.54
N ASP A 429 8.30 -6.71 -17.31
CA ASP A 429 9.56 -6.79 -16.56
C ASP A 429 10.58 -7.66 -17.29
N GLY A 430 11.85 -7.25 -17.22
CA GLY A 430 12.96 -7.92 -17.91
C GLY A 430 13.07 -7.60 -19.39
N ALA A 431 12.15 -6.81 -19.97
CA ALA A 431 12.25 -6.40 -21.36
C ALA A 431 13.48 -5.52 -21.63
N ALA A 432 14.23 -5.81 -22.70
CA ALA A 432 15.48 -5.13 -23.06
C ALA A 432 15.59 -4.85 -24.57
N LEU A 433 14.48 -4.45 -25.20
CA LEU A 433 14.41 -4.29 -26.67
C LEU A 433 14.78 -2.87 -27.15
N GLY A 434 15.11 -1.94 -26.27
CA GLY A 434 15.40 -0.56 -26.65
C GLY A 434 14.17 0.14 -27.22
N GLN A 435 14.37 1.00 -28.24
CA GLN A 435 13.26 1.67 -28.93
C GLN A 435 12.55 0.74 -29.89
N VAL A 436 11.24 0.61 -29.75
CA VAL A 436 10.36 -0.21 -30.59
C VAL A 436 9.31 0.65 -31.27
N SER A 437 9.11 0.46 -32.56
CA SER A 437 8.07 1.16 -33.34
C SER A 437 6.78 0.32 -33.39
N ILE A 438 5.66 0.95 -33.00
CA ILE A 438 4.32 0.37 -33.04
C ILE A 438 3.43 1.27 -33.90
N GLU A 439 2.71 0.71 -34.87
CA GLU A 439 1.76 1.46 -35.67
C GLU A 439 0.34 1.27 -35.16
N VAL A 440 -0.36 2.37 -34.98
CA VAL A 440 -1.75 2.40 -34.51
C VAL A 440 -2.63 3.04 -35.57
N HIS A 441 -3.71 2.35 -35.93
CA HIS A 441 -4.67 2.82 -36.93
C HIS A 441 -6.07 2.94 -36.34
N GLY A 442 -6.75 4.07 -36.61
CA GLY A 442 -8.13 4.32 -36.18
C GLY A 442 -8.27 5.06 -34.84
N ALA A 443 -7.16 5.39 -34.18
CA ALA A 443 -7.17 6.19 -32.95
C ALA A 443 -7.29 7.72 -33.24
N VAL A 444 -7.60 8.49 -32.21
CA VAL A 444 -7.61 9.98 -32.22
C VAL A 444 -6.36 10.48 -31.49
N GLU A 445 -5.79 11.60 -31.96
CA GLU A 445 -4.67 12.23 -31.28
C GLU A 445 -5.14 12.87 -29.96
N MET A 446 -4.44 12.55 -28.85
CA MET A 446 -4.71 13.12 -27.54
C MET A 446 -3.75 14.29 -27.30
N PRO A 447 -4.22 15.45 -26.78
CA PRO A 447 -3.34 16.55 -26.41
C PRO A 447 -2.30 16.06 -25.41
N THR A 448 -1.03 16.03 -25.84
CA THR A 448 0.08 15.52 -25.04
C THR A 448 1.26 16.47 -25.12
N TYR A 449 1.84 16.81 -23.98
CA TYR A 449 3.12 17.48 -23.90
C TYR A 449 4.16 16.56 -23.28
N ALA A 450 5.29 16.34 -23.93
CA ALA A 450 6.39 15.50 -23.45
C ALA A 450 7.69 16.32 -23.38
N VAL A 451 8.42 16.21 -22.27
CA VAL A 451 9.64 17.00 -21.98
C VAL A 451 10.82 16.60 -22.88
N GLU A 452 10.90 15.30 -23.22
CA GLU A 452 11.99 14.75 -24.04
C GLU A 452 11.44 14.11 -25.33
N GLU A 453 12.31 13.95 -26.36
CA GLU A 453 12.01 13.09 -27.52
C GLU A 453 11.76 11.62 -27.15
N HIS A 454 11.59 11.36 -25.89
CA HIS A 454 11.09 10.10 -25.33
C HIS A 454 9.77 9.77 -26.02
N LEU A 455 9.71 8.67 -26.69
CA LEU A 455 8.47 8.13 -27.22
C LEU A 455 7.97 8.68 -28.56
N GLY A 456 8.72 9.49 -29.29
CA GLY A 456 8.22 10.11 -30.53
C GLY A 456 7.01 11.03 -30.30
N LEU A 457 6.79 11.45 -29.07
CA LEU A 457 5.66 12.28 -28.63
C LEU A 457 6.08 13.77 -28.44
N ASN A 458 7.12 14.22 -29.10
CA ASN A 458 7.60 15.59 -28.94
C ASN A 458 6.58 16.58 -29.51
N HIS A 459 5.62 16.99 -28.66
CA HIS A 459 4.70 18.07 -28.95
C HIS A 459 5.25 19.37 -28.39
N SER A 460 5.28 20.41 -29.21
CA SER A 460 5.55 21.76 -28.71
C SER A 460 4.42 22.24 -27.80
N ILE A 461 4.71 23.18 -26.91
CA ILE A 461 3.68 23.81 -26.06
C ILE A 461 2.52 24.35 -26.93
N ASP A 462 2.83 24.95 -28.07
CA ASP A 462 1.80 25.45 -28.99
C ASP A 462 0.91 24.35 -29.59
N GLN A 463 1.46 23.16 -29.85
CA GLN A 463 0.68 22.01 -30.32
C GLN A 463 -0.21 21.47 -29.22
N PHE A 464 0.34 21.34 -28.01
CA PHE A 464 -0.41 20.92 -26.84
C PHE A 464 -1.60 21.86 -26.56
N LEU A 465 -1.35 23.19 -26.50
CA LEU A 465 -2.41 24.17 -26.24
C LEU A 465 -3.45 24.24 -27.36
N ARG A 466 -3.05 24.02 -28.63
CA ARG A 466 -4.03 23.87 -29.73
C ARG A 466 -4.92 22.64 -29.51
N GLY A 467 -4.33 21.47 -29.17
CA GLY A 467 -5.10 20.27 -28.92
C GLY A 467 -6.08 20.41 -27.73
N ILE A 468 -5.68 21.14 -26.68
CA ILE A 468 -6.56 21.51 -25.57
C ILE A 468 -7.75 22.33 -26.08
N ASN A 469 -7.52 23.34 -26.91
CA ASN A 469 -8.58 24.23 -27.44
C ASN A 469 -9.50 23.50 -28.45
N GLU A 470 -8.98 22.57 -29.23
CA GLU A 470 -9.78 21.76 -30.16
C GLU A 470 -10.68 20.76 -29.47
N ALA A 471 -10.28 20.31 -28.29
CA ALA A 471 -11.02 19.43 -27.38
C ALA A 471 -11.61 18.19 -28.07
N HIS A 472 -10.84 17.55 -28.97
CA HIS A 472 -11.30 16.38 -29.71
C HIS A 472 -11.56 15.16 -28.82
N VAL A 473 -10.85 15.05 -27.69
CA VAL A 473 -10.96 13.96 -26.71
C VAL A 473 -11.07 14.52 -25.28
N PRO A 474 -11.62 13.76 -24.35
CA PRO A 474 -11.93 14.29 -23.01
C PRO A 474 -10.72 14.46 -22.08
N TYR A 475 -9.53 14.02 -22.47
CA TYR A 475 -8.32 14.01 -21.64
C TYR A 475 -7.13 14.65 -22.33
N PHE A 476 -6.16 15.09 -21.53
CA PHE A 476 -4.80 15.46 -21.96
C PHE A 476 -3.74 14.76 -21.10
N GLU A 477 -2.49 14.78 -21.56
CA GLU A 477 -1.34 14.21 -20.86
C GLU A 477 -0.15 15.15 -20.80
N LEU A 478 0.51 15.16 -19.63
CA LEU A 478 1.85 15.72 -19.46
C LEU A 478 2.81 14.58 -19.14
N ILE A 479 3.87 14.42 -19.92
CA ILE A 479 4.81 13.32 -19.83
C ILE A 479 6.19 13.86 -19.50
N GLY A 480 6.64 13.65 -18.27
CA GLY A 480 7.96 14.00 -17.76
C GLY A 480 8.91 12.81 -17.74
N ARG A 481 10.11 13.06 -17.24
CA ARG A 481 11.13 12.02 -17.06
C ARG A 481 10.78 11.10 -15.87
N ARG A 482 10.25 11.67 -14.80
CA ARG A 482 9.96 11.01 -13.52
C ARG A 482 8.49 11.02 -13.18
N PHE A 483 7.69 11.82 -13.87
CA PHE A 483 6.31 12.05 -13.55
C PHE A 483 5.45 12.18 -14.80
N ASN A 484 4.32 11.49 -14.81
CA ASN A 484 3.29 11.59 -15.82
C ASN A 484 1.97 12.05 -15.19
N PHE A 485 1.20 12.81 -15.92
CA PHE A 485 -0.08 13.34 -15.48
C PHE A 485 -1.11 13.22 -16.58
N THR A 486 -2.24 12.55 -16.29
CA THR A 486 -3.39 12.42 -17.19
C THR A 486 -4.60 13.04 -16.52
N HIS A 487 -5.23 14.03 -17.17
CA HIS A 487 -6.29 14.81 -16.53
C HIS A 487 -7.38 15.19 -17.54
N PRO A 488 -8.65 15.46 -17.08
CA PRO A 488 -9.69 15.90 -17.98
C PRO A 488 -9.34 17.18 -18.73
N ASN A 489 -9.61 17.19 -20.05
CA ASN A 489 -9.21 18.26 -20.96
C ASN A 489 -9.78 19.64 -20.61
N ARG A 490 -10.94 19.69 -19.91
CA ARG A 490 -11.53 20.95 -19.42
C ARG A 490 -10.60 21.77 -18.52
N PHE A 491 -9.66 21.09 -17.81
CA PHE A 491 -8.66 21.75 -16.97
C PHE A 491 -7.37 22.10 -17.72
N GLY A 492 -7.22 21.70 -18.99
CA GLY A 492 -5.99 21.82 -19.75
C GLY A 492 -5.47 23.25 -19.90
N ALA A 493 -6.38 24.24 -19.96
CA ALA A 493 -6.00 25.66 -20.07
C ALA A 493 -5.22 26.18 -18.85
N LEU A 494 -5.33 25.53 -17.69
CA LEU A 494 -4.58 25.88 -16.47
C LEU A 494 -3.09 25.52 -16.60
N TYR A 495 -2.73 24.61 -17.51
CA TYR A 495 -1.36 24.14 -17.75
C TYR A 495 -0.69 24.87 -18.92
N SER A 496 -0.72 26.23 -18.90
CA SER A 496 -0.11 27.05 -19.97
C SER A 496 1.42 26.93 -20.04
N ASP A 497 2.07 26.52 -18.94
CA ASP A 497 3.49 26.17 -18.87
C ASP A 497 3.67 24.71 -18.36
N PRO A 498 3.37 23.70 -19.18
CA PRO A 498 3.48 22.31 -18.78
C PRO A 498 4.94 21.90 -18.51
N GLN A 499 5.91 22.56 -19.12
CA GLN A 499 7.33 22.29 -18.91
C GLN A 499 7.76 22.62 -17.49
N ALA A 500 7.36 23.78 -16.96
CA ALA A 500 7.69 24.17 -15.59
C ALA A 500 7.08 23.21 -14.55
N VAL A 501 5.84 22.78 -14.77
CA VAL A 501 5.18 21.80 -13.89
C VAL A 501 5.94 20.48 -13.87
N LEU A 502 6.26 19.93 -15.05
CA LEU A 502 6.98 18.66 -15.15
C LEU A 502 8.40 18.75 -14.57
N ALA A 503 9.12 19.85 -14.82
CA ALA A 503 10.45 20.04 -14.25
C ALA A 503 10.45 20.05 -12.72
N LYS A 504 9.43 20.66 -12.11
CA LYS A 504 9.26 20.69 -10.65
C LYS A 504 8.91 19.32 -10.09
N MET A 505 7.98 18.59 -10.73
CA MET A 505 7.63 17.22 -10.36
C MET A 505 8.80 16.26 -10.52
N ASP A 506 9.54 16.32 -11.62
CA ASP A 506 10.75 15.54 -11.82
C ASP A 506 11.79 15.78 -10.71
N SER A 507 11.96 17.04 -10.30
CA SER A 507 12.85 17.40 -9.19
C SER A 507 12.33 16.86 -7.85
N ALA A 508 11.02 16.80 -7.66
CA ALA A 508 10.41 16.22 -6.44
C ALA A 508 10.71 14.71 -6.35
N PHE A 509 10.53 13.98 -7.45
CA PHE A 509 10.83 12.54 -7.45
C PHE A 509 12.35 12.25 -7.39
N ASP A 510 13.19 13.09 -7.95
CA ASP A 510 14.64 12.99 -7.76
C ASP A 510 15.02 13.16 -6.26
N ALA A 511 14.38 14.09 -5.55
CA ALA A 511 14.61 14.27 -4.11
C ALA A 511 14.08 13.07 -3.29
N ILE A 512 12.96 12.50 -3.68
CA ILE A 512 12.41 11.28 -3.07
C ILE A 512 13.37 10.10 -3.27
N ASP A 513 13.95 9.92 -4.47
CA ASP A 513 14.92 8.85 -4.72
C ASP A 513 16.16 8.97 -3.83
N VAL A 514 16.64 10.20 -3.62
CA VAL A 514 17.75 10.44 -2.69
C VAL A 514 17.38 10.00 -1.27
N MET A 515 16.17 10.33 -0.81
CA MET A 515 15.68 10.00 0.53
C MET A 515 15.37 8.51 0.70
N THR A 516 14.90 7.84 -0.35
CA THR A 516 14.62 6.39 -0.32
C THR A 516 15.86 5.54 -0.60
N GLY A 517 16.94 6.15 -1.11
CA GLY A 517 18.13 5.45 -1.58
C GLY A 517 17.93 4.70 -2.89
N ARG A 518 16.84 4.96 -3.61
CA ARG A 518 16.50 4.32 -4.88
C ARG A 518 17.49 4.71 -5.97
N PRO A 519 18.06 3.76 -6.72
CA PRO A 519 18.97 4.09 -7.81
C PRO A 519 18.22 4.76 -8.97
N PRO A 520 18.81 5.77 -9.65
CA PRO A 520 18.11 6.51 -10.69
C PRO A 520 17.93 5.76 -12.03
N ALA A 521 18.54 4.58 -12.19
CA ALA A 521 18.45 3.80 -13.42
C ALA A 521 17.27 2.81 -13.39
N GLY A 522 16.55 2.71 -14.52
CA GLY A 522 15.47 1.71 -14.69
C GLY A 522 14.14 2.04 -14.01
N ILE A 523 14.00 3.24 -13.47
CA ILE A 523 12.84 3.64 -12.67
C ILE A 523 11.64 3.91 -13.59
N ARG A 524 10.44 3.43 -13.17
CA ARG A 524 9.18 3.87 -13.77
C ARG A 524 8.95 5.36 -13.45
N ALA A 525 8.32 6.10 -14.35
CA ALA A 525 7.79 7.39 -14.02
C ALA A 525 6.55 7.21 -13.12
N GLU A 526 6.45 7.98 -12.06
CA GLU A 526 5.25 8.03 -11.23
C GLU A 526 4.11 8.69 -12.01
N TRP A 527 2.87 8.28 -11.74
CA TRP A 527 1.74 8.72 -12.56
C TRP A 527 0.56 9.13 -11.69
N LEU A 528 0.01 10.31 -11.95
CA LEU A 528 -1.24 10.79 -11.38
C LEU A 528 -2.30 10.83 -12.47
N ALA A 529 -3.41 10.15 -12.24
CA ALA A 529 -4.57 10.12 -13.12
C ALA A 529 -5.77 10.77 -12.43
N GLY A 530 -6.36 11.78 -13.07
CA GLY A 530 -7.63 12.34 -12.66
C GLY A 530 -8.77 11.37 -12.95
N ASP A 531 -9.50 10.96 -11.92
CA ASP A 531 -10.60 10.00 -12.02
C ASP A 531 -11.84 10.50 -11.30
N ARG A 532 -13.02 10.19 -11.86
CA ARG A 532 -14.30 10.46 -11.23
C ARG A 532 -14.68 9.27 -10.34
N MET A 533 -14.24 9.31 -9.11
CA MET A 533 -14.51 8.26 -8.13
C MET A 533 -15.72 8.63 -7.26
N ILE A 534 -15.58 8.68 -5.96
CA ILE A 534 -16.61 9.12 -5.02
C ILE A 534 -16.32 10.57 -4.64
N PRO A 535 -17.28 11.49 -4.67
CA PRO A 535 -17.10 12.81 -4.10
C PRO A 535 -17.16 12.75 -2.58
N VAL A 536 -16.14 12.17 -1.96
CA VAL A 536 -15.89 12.41 -0.55
C VAL A 536 -15.06 13.68 -0.49
N ALA A 537 -15.59 14.72 0.11
CA ALA A 537 -14.99 16.04 0.21
C ALA A 537 -13.45 15.98 0.33
N GLY A 538 -12.76 16.20 -0.79
CA GLY A 538 -11.30 16.39 -0.87
C GLY A 538 -10.39 15.19 -0.63
N THR A 539 -10.86 13.95 -0.47
CA THR A 539 -10.04 12.86 0.04
C THR A 539 -10.11 11.51 -0.68
N ALA A 540 -10.88 11.37 -1.76
CA ALA A 540 -10.91 10.07 -2.46
C ALA A 540 -9.70 9.90 -3.38
N MET A 541 -8.74 9.12 -2.94
CA MET A 541 -7.56 8.73 -3.70
C MET A 541 -7.34 7.21 -3.58
N ALA A 542 -6.93 6.58 -4.64
CA ALA A 542 -6.52 5.18 -4.62
C ALA A 542 -5.00 5.08 -4.72
N ALA A 543 -4.38 4.54 -3.69
CA ALA A 543 -2.97 4.18 -3.69
C ALA A 543 -2.74 2.95 -4.59
N SER A 544 -2.74 3.19 -5.89
CA SER A 544 -2.49 2.21 -6.96
C SER A 544 -1.55 2.81 -7.98
N TYR A 545 -0.99 2.02 -8.87
CA TYR A 545 -0.23 2.55 -9.99
C TYR A 545 -1.03 2.46 -11.30
N PRO A 546 -1.36 3.58 -11.97
CA PRO A 546 -1.21 4.98 -11.53
C PRO A 546 -2.01 5.33 -10.28
N ILE A 547 -1.59 6.37 -9.53
CA ILE A 547 -2.44 6.94 -8.47
C ILE A 547 -3.66 7.58 -9.13
N HIS A 548 -4.84 7.28 -8.63
CA HIS A 548 -6.09 7.86 -9.06
C HIS A 548 -6.56 8.90 -8.04
N GLY A 549 -6.67 10.14 -8.47
CA GLY A 549 -7.18 11.24 -7.66
C GLY A 549 -8.59 11.64 -8.11
N ALA A 550 -9.52 11.85 -7.17
CA ALA A 550 -10.87 12.28 -7.47
C ALA A 550 -10.87 13.64 -8.18
N VAL A 551 -11.50 13.72 -9.34
CA VAL A 551 -11.71 14.96 -10.09
C VAL A 551 -13.11 15.44 -9.81
N ASP A 552 -13.23 16.66 -9.29
CA ASP A 552 -14.54 17.28 -9.09
C ASP A 552 -15.26 17.47 -10.45
N VAL A 553 -16.58 17.42 -10.40
CA VAL A 553 -17.43 17.55 -11.58
C VAL A 553 -17.67 19.01 -11.99
N GLY A 554 -17.23 19.98 -11.17
CA GLY A 554 -17.36 21.40 -11.44
C GLY A 554 -16.62 21.85 -12.70
N GLU A 555 -17.02 22.97 -13.29
CA GLU A 555 -16.27 23.62 -14.35
C GLU A 555 -15.06 24.37 -13.76
N PRO A 556 -13.94 24.56 -14.51
CA PRO A 556 -12.79 25.34 -14.01
C PRO A 556 -13.14 26.74 -13.52
N SER A 557 -14.22 27.34 -14.06
CA SER A 557 -14.73 28.65 -13.66
C SER A 557 -15.44 28.65 -12.29
N ASP A 558 -15.79 27.47 -11.78
CA ASP A 558 -16.47 27.33 -10.48
C ASP A 558 -15.48 27.39 -9.31
N PHE A 559 -14.17 27.30 -9.62
CA PHE A 559 -13.09 27.38 -8.64
C PHE A 559 -12.53 28.80 -8.60
N ALA A 560 -12.49 29.39 -7.42
CA ALA A 560 -12.00 30.75 -7.22
C ALA A 560 -10.47 30.84 -7.46
N GLU A 561 -9.76 29.75 -7.21
CA GLU A 561 -8.32 29.62 -7.39
C GLU A 561 -7.94 28.26 -7.95
N VAL A 562 -6.78 28.14 -8.60
CA VAL A 562 -6.25 26.90 -9.19
C VAL A 562 -6.09 25.78 -8.18
N ASP A 563 -6.00 26.10 -6.90
CA ASP A 563 -5.82 25.14 -5.80
C ASP A 563 -7.13 24.47 -5.36
N GLU A 564 -8.26 24.95 -5.78
CA GLU A 564 -9.56 24.41 -5.37
C GLU A 564 -9.94 23.18 -6.18
N PHE A 565 -9.30 22.92 -7.34
CA PHE A 565 -9.57 21.68 -8.06
C PHE A 565 -8.67 20.55 -7.59
N ALA A 566 -9.32 19.43 -7.25
CA ALA A 566 -8.71 18.31 -6.57
C ALA A 566 -7.53 17.69 -7.35
N TRP A 567 -6.48 17.30 -6.62
CA TRP A 567 -5.40 16.42 -7.08
C TRP A 567 -4.62 16.93 -8.30
N SER A 568 -4.29 18.23 -8.30
CA SER A 568 -3.48 18.86 -9.34
C SER A 568 -2.03 19.06 -8.87
N PRO A 569 -1.01 18.76 -9.72
CA PRO A 569 0.38 19.16 -9.43
C PRO A 569 0.55 20.64 -9.09
N LEU A 570 -0.28 21.51 -9.66
CA LEU A 570 -0.26 22.95 -9.38
C LEU A 570 -0.58 23.25 -7.91
N GLN A 571 -1.48 22.47 -7.30
CA GLN A 571 -1.83 22.60 -5.88
C GLN A 571 -0.69 22.14 -4.96
N TYR A 572 -0.03 21.02 -5.28
CA TYR A 572 0.91 20.35 -4.38
C TYR A 572 2.37 20.82 -4.51
N LEU A 573 2.65 21.72 -5.44
CA LEU A 573 3.97 22.30 -5.67
C LEU A 573 4.05 23.80 -5.32
N ARG A 574 3.14 24.32 -4.53
CA ARG A 574 3.10 25.73 -4.12
C ARG A 574 4.15 26.05 -3.07
N GLU A 575 4.98 27.06 -3.35
CA GLU A 575 6.02 27.56 -2.44
C GLU A 575 5.48 28.50 -1.37
N ASP A 576 4.37 29.19 -1.65
CA ASP A 576 3.73 30.14 -0.75
C ASP A 576 2.99 29.51 0.44
N TYR A 577 2.82 28.18 0.44
CA TYR A 577 2.27 27.45 1.59
C TYR A 577 3.06 27.64 2.90
N PHE A 578 4.32 28.05 2.82
CA PHE A 578 5.19 28.26 3.97
C PHE A 578 5.32 29.73 4.38
N SER A 579 4.64 30.66 3.70
CA SER A 579 4.71 32.08 4.02
C SER A 579 3.98 32.39 5.33
N ALA A 580 4.50 33.36 6.12
CA ALA A 580 4.00 33.65 7.48
C ALA A 580 2.64 34.34 7.53
N ASP A 581 2.17 34.92 6.43
CA ASP A 581 0.99 35.79 6.36
C ASP A 581 -0.30 35.11 5.91
N VAL A 582 -0.46 33.82 6.19
CA VAL A 582 -1.61 33.09 5.70
C VAL A 582 -2.80 33.22 6.64
N THR A 583 -3.82 33.88 6.13
CA THR A 583 -5.13 34.03 6.79
C THR A 583 -5.88 32.70 6.93
N SER A 584 -6.80 32.63 7.87
CA SER A 584 -7.48 31.41 8.33
C SER A 584 -8.14 30.51 7.26
N GLY A 585 -8.38 30.99 6.05
CA GLY A 585 -8.94 30.21 4.95
C GLY A 585 -7.95 29.32 4.18
N GLN A 586 -6.65 29.60 4.28
CA GLN A 586 -5.61 28.81 3.58
C GLN A 586 -5.00 27.72 4.49
N SER A 587 -5.36 27.67 5.77
CA SER A 587 -4.86 26.64 6.69
C SER A 587 -5.41 25.24 6.38
N GLU A 588 -6.65 25.15 5.88
CA GLU A 588 -7.27 23.88 5.48
C GLU A 588 -6.65 23.34 4.20
N GLN A 589 -6.36 24.19 3.22
CA GLN A 589 -5.67 23.80 1.97
C GLN A 589 -4.23 23.33 2.24
N ARG A 590 -3.53 23.95 3.18
CA ARG A 590 -2.20 23.48 3.61
C ARG A 590 -2.24 22.11 4.27
N ASN A 591 -3.28 21.86 5.08
CA ASN A 591 -3.46 20.56 5.73
C ASN A 591 -3.65 19.42 4.71
N GLY A 592 -4.15 19.72 3.52
CA GLY A 592 -4.27 18.76 2.41
C GLY A 592 -3.03 18.60 1.55
N ALA A 593 -2.07 19.54 1.60
CA ALA A 593 -0.94 19.57 0.66
C ALA A 593 -0.04 18.32 0.72
N PHE A 594 0.08 17.66 1.87
CA PHE A 594 0.88 16.45 2.00
C PHE A 594 0.15 15.18 1.56
N VAL A 595 -1.19 15.19 1.42
CA VAL A 595 -1.99 13.96 1.19
C VAL A 595 -1.57 13.24 -0.09
N LEU A 596 -1.36 13.95 -1.20
CA LEU A 596 -0.87 13.35 -2.44
C LEU A 596 0.48 12.65 -2.25
N TRP A 597 1.41 13.28 -1.53
CA TRP A 597 2.73 12.71 -1.25
C TRP A 597 2.65 11.56 -0.26
N HIS A 598 1.67 11.60 0.67
CA HIS A 598 1.36 10.50 1.57
C HIS A 598 0.95 9.26 0.77
N GLU A 599 0.01 9.40 -0.19
CA GLU A 599 -0.43 8.28 -1.03
C GLU A 599 0.68 7.74 -1.93
N TRP A 600 1.54 8.60 -2.49
CA TRP A 600 2.75 8.10 -3.16
C TRP A 600 3.68 7.38 -2.20
N GLY A 601 3.72 7.78 -0.94
CA GLY A 601 4.47 7.09 0.10
C GLY A 601 4.08 5.62 0.22
N HIS A 602 2.80 5.29 0.06
CA HIS A 602 2.31 3.90 0.04
C HIS A 602 2.79 3.10 -1.18
N LEU A 603 3.15 3.77 -2.28
CA LEU A 603 3.74 3.11 -3.46
C LEU A 603 5.26 2.93 -3.34
N HIS A 604 5.89 3.51 -2.32
CA HIS A 604 7.30 3.33 -2.03
C HIS A 604 7.45 2.32 -0.90
N ASN A 605 8.29 1.31 -1.12
CA ASN A 605 8.56 0.30 -0.10
C ASN A 605 9.48 0.85 0.99
N LEU A 606 8.94 1.72 1.85
CA LEU A 606 9.69 2.35 2.94
C LEU A 606 9.81 1.36 4.11
N PRO A 607 11.03 1.02 4.55
CA PRO A 607 11.21 0.19 5.73
C PRO A 607 10.58 0.85 6.95
N THR A 608 9.76 0.11 7.68
CA THR A 608 9.05 0.60 8.86
C THR A 608 9.45 -0.17 10.08
N LEU A 609 9.53 0.51 11.22
CA LEU A 609 9.54 -0.14 12.53
C LEU A 609 8.15 -0.73 12.81
N GLY A 610 7.99 -1.61 13.77
CA GLY A 610 6.67 -2.12 14.17
C GLY A 610 5.67 -1.00 14.51
N CYS A 611 4.42 -1.35 14.88
CA CYS A 611 3.40 -0.40 15.35
C CYS A 611 2.73 0.46 14.26
N GLN A 612 2.39 -0.12 13.13
CA GLN A 612 1.65 0.53 12.03
C GLN A 612 2.33 1.80 11.48
N GLU A 613 3.65 1.80 11.46
CA GLU A 613 4.43 2.95 11.01
C GLU A 613 4.43 3.15 9.48
N SER A 614 3.82 2.26 8.72
CA SER A 614 3.58 2.48 7.28
C SER A 614 2.88 3.83 7.05
N GLU A 615 1.88 4.15 7.87
CA GLU A 615 1.16 5.43 7.84
C GLU A 615 1.97 6.63 8.40
N SER A 616 3.16 6.38 8.91
CA SER A 616 4.06 7.42 9.44
C SER A 616 5.17 7.76 8.45
N ASN A 617 5.87 6.75 7.94
CA ASN A 617 7.02 6.96 7.06
C ASN A 617 6.63 7.55 5.70
N VAL A 618 5.41 7.35 5.24
CA VAL A 618 4.86 7.97 4.03
C VAL A 618 4.93 9.51 4.05
N HIS A 619 4.87 10.11 5.23
CA HIS A 619 4.99 11.56 5.41
C HIS A 619 6.39 12.13 5.09
N LEU A 620 7.41 11.28 5.03
CA LEU A 620 8.77 11.67 4.64
C LEU A 620 8.83 12.19 3.21
N LEU A 621 7.97 11.71 2.30
CA LEU A 621 7.96 12.16 0.91
C LEU A 621 7.66 13.66 0.84
N TYR A 622 6.65 14.13 1.55
CA TYR A 622 6.37 15.56 1.55
C TYR A 622 7.45 16.37 2.28
N ALA A 623 8.00 15.85 3.36
CA ALA A 623 9.08 16.55 4.08
C ALA A 623 10.30 16.78 3.19
N VAL A 624 10.73 15.79 2.40
CA VAL A 624 11.86 15.96 1.48
C VAL A 624 11.53 16.89 0.31
N VAL A 625 10.33 16.80 -0.26
CA VAL A 625 9.87 17.68 -1.34
C VAL A 625 9.78 19.13 -0.85
N ALA A 626 9.16 19.37 0.29
CA ALA A 626 9.05 20.69 0.90
C ALA A 626 10.43 21.31 1.15
N ASN A 627 11.38 20.52 1.66
CA ASN A 627 12.73 21.00 1.96
C ASN A 627 13.58 21.20 0.71
N LYS A 628 13.61 20.22 -0.22
CA LYS A 628 14.56 20.22 -1.35
C LYS A 628 14.03 20.95 -2.59
N VAL A 629 12.72 21.02 -2.78
CA VAL A 629 12.11 21.55 -4.01
C VAL A 629 11.33 22.83 -3.76
N LEU A 630 10.57 22.90 -2.65
CA LEU A 630 9.72 24.06 -2.35
C LEU A 630 10.41 25.10 -1.47
N GLY A 631 11.68 24.90 -1.09
CA GLY A 631 12.52 25.90 -0.40
C GLY A 631 12.22 26.07 1.09
N ALA A 632 11.39 25.23 1.69
CA ALA A 632 11.18 25.27 3.14
C ALA A 632 12.44 24.83 3.89
N ASP A 633 12.75 25.49 5.02
CA ASP A 633 13.71 24.91 5.94
C ASP A 633 13.17 23.59 6.52
N ILE A 634 14.08 22.76 7.06
CA ILE A 634 13.72 21.40 7.47
C ILE A 634 12.73 21.35 8.65
N ASP A 635 12.73 22.37 9.53
CA ASP A 635 11.75 22.49 10.63
C ASP A 635 10.35 22.79 10.07
N THR A 636 10.27 23.70 9.10
CA THR A 636 9.05 24.02 8.37
C THR A 636 8.57 22.82 7.55
N ALA A 637 9.48 22.12 6.89
CA ALA A 637 9.16 20.92 6.13
C ALA A 637 8.56 19.81 7.01
N LEU A 638 9.14 19.56 8.19
CA LEU A 638 8.56 18.65 9.18
C LEU A 638 7.16 19.11 9.63
N ARG A 639 7.01 20.41 9.92
CA ARG A 639 5.73 20.96 10.40
C ARG A 639 4.57 20.69 9.45
N TYR A 640 4.78 20.87 8.16
CA TYR A 640 3.72 20.74 7.16
C TYR A 640 3.63 19.35 6.53
N SER A 641 4.43 18.38 6.98
CA SER A 641 4.38 17.01 6.44
C SER A 641 3.27 16.13 7.01
N GLY A 642 2.44 16.61 7.91
CA GLY A 642 1.35 15.83 8.50
C GLY A 642 0.27 16.68 9.15
N PHE A 643 -0.79 16.03 9.60
CA PHE A 643 -2.00 16.69 10.16
C PHE A 643 -1.75 17.52 11.40
N GLN A 644 -0.80 17.13 12.25
CA GLN A 644 -0.56 17.81 13.53
C GLN A 644 0.12 19.16 13.38
N GLN A 645 0.79 19.42 12.27
CA GLN A 645 1.58 20.64 12.04
C GLN A 645 2.62 20.94 13.13
N TYR A 646 3.27 19.92 13.67
CA TYR A 646 4.32 20.04 14.66
C TYR A 646 5.68 20.19 14.01
N ASP A 647 6.44 21.21 14.43
CA ASP A 647 7.89 21.28 14.21
C ASP A 647 8.64 20.37 15.20
N PHE A 648 9.97 20.33 15.14
CA PHE A 648 10.76 19.51 16.06
C PHE A 648 10.52 19.83 17.52
N LYS A 649 10.29 21.08 17.86
CA LYS A 649 10.00 21.49 19.24
C LYS A 649 8.71 20.86 19.73
N ASP A 650 7.67 20.94 18.94
CA ASP A 650 6.35 20.43 19.29
C ASP A 650 6.32 18.89 19.29
N ALA A 651 6.98 18.26 18.32
CA ALA A 651 7.12 16.82 18.26
C ALA A 651 7.97 16.27 19.43
N ALA A 652 9.04 16.97 19.83
CA ALA A 652 9.85 16.59 20.98
C ALA A 652 9.06 16.69 22.29
N LEU A 653 8.27 17.76 22.48
CA LEU A 653 7.38 17.90 23.63
C LEU A 653 6.34 16.78 23.67
N ASP A 654 5.71 16.48 22.53
CA ASP A 654 4.76 15.38 22.40
C ASP A 654 5.39 14.01 22.73
N THR A 655 6.65 13.83 22.37
CA THR A 655 7.43 12.63 22.71
C THR A 655 7.70 12.55 24.22
N MET A 656 8.26 13.62 24.82
CA MET A 656 8.64 13.64 26.23
C MET A 656 7.44 13.55 27.18
N PHE A 657 6.25 14.01 26.75
CA PHE A 657 5.03 13.94 27.55
C PHE A 657 4.41 12.53 27.59
N SER A 658 4.82 11.63 26.71
CA SER A 658 4.31 10.26 26.74
C SER A 658 4.78 9.50 27.99
N PRO A 659 3.85 8.88 28.76
CA PRO A 659 4.20 8.01 29.88
C PRO A 659 5.10 6.85 29.48
N ASN A 660 4.95 6.33 28.26
CA ASN A 660 5.80 5.27 27.75
C ASN A 660 7.24 5.75 27.54
N TRP A 661 7.41 6.92 26.96
CA TRP A 661 8.74 7.51 26.83
C TRP A 661 9.41 7.73 28.19
N GLN A 662 8.66 8.23 29.20
CA GLN A 662 9.17 8.48 30.55
C GLN A 662 9.56 7.19 31.29
N THR A 663 9.03 6.04 30.90
CA THR A 663 9.27 4.73 31.52
C THR A 663 10.12 3.78 30.66
N ASP A 664 10.86 4.31 29.70
CA ASP A 664 11.69 3.56 28.75
C ASP A 664 10.93 2.46 27.97
N LYS A 665 9.64 2.70 27.72
CA LYS A 665 8.81 1.85 26.86
C LYS A 665 8.66 2.48 25.49
N ARG A 666 8.40 1.63 24.52
CA ARG A 666 8.12 2.07 23.17
C ARG A 666 6.83 2.90 23.08
N LEU A 667 6.84 4.00 22.33
CA LEU A 667 5.70 4.92 22.22
C LEU A 667 4.39 4.22 21.85
N CYS A 668 4.41 3.35 20.86
CA CYS A 668 3.23 2.71 20.32
C CYS A 668 2.53 1.67 21.22
N ILE A 669 3.09 1.35 22.38
CA ILE A 669 2.47 0.43 23.34
C ILE A 669 1.55 1.20 24.33
N ASP A 670 1.55 2.51 24.29
CA ASP A 670 0.66 3.35 25.11
C ASP A 670 -0.79 3.18 24.64
N PRO A 671 -1.77 2.92 25.53
CA PRO A 671 -3.19 2.81 25.14
C PRO A 671 -3.76 4.03 24.42
N TRP A 672 -3.14 5.20 24.58
CA TRP A 672 -3.52 6.44 23.90
C TRP A 672 -2.69 6.73 22.64
N ASP A 673 -1.64 5.94 22.43
CA ASP A 673 -0.70 6.05 21.32
C ASP A 673 -0.70 4.78 20.44
N ASN A 674 -1.79 4.01 20.44
CA ASN A 674 -1.96 2.86 19.54
C ASN A 674 -1.68 3.22 18.09
N GLU A 675 -1.82 4.49 17.75
CA GLU A 675 -1.64 5.00 16.42
C GLU A 675 -0.62 6.13 16.40
N VAL A 676 0.67 5.79 16.46
CA VAL A 676 1.71 6.77 16.09
C VAL A 676 1.66 7.13 14.60
N ARG A 677 0.88 6.41 13.80
CA ARG A 677 0.82 6.50 12.34
C ARG A 677 0.61 7.91 11.78
N TYR A 678 -0.20 8.73 12.44
CA TYR A 678 -0.47 10.11 12.01
C TYR A 678 0.17 11.16 12.92
N GLN A 679 1.13 10.78 13.76
CA GLN A 679 1.76 11.67 14.72
C GLN A 679 3.16 12.07 14.26
N THR A 680 3.44 13.38 14.21
CA THR A 680 4.70 13.93 13.70
C THR A 680 5.93 13.34 14.40
N ARG A 681 5.84 13.04 15.71
CA ARG A 681 6.93 12.42 16.50
C ARG A 681 7.37 11.05 15.93
N SER A 682 6.51 10.39 15.17
CA SER A 682 6.78 9.07 14.59
C SER A 682 7.83 9.14 13.47
N TRP A 683 7.74 10.12 12.56
CA TRP A 683 8.72 10.28 11.47
C TRP A 683 9.76 11.36 11.76
N ALA A 684 9.58 12.17 12.82
CA ALA A 684 10.53 13.20 13.21
C ALA A 684 11.96 12.66 13.40
N ARG A 685 12.13 11.42 13.89
CA ARG A 685 13.44 10.78 14.05
C ARG A 685 14.22 10.67 12.75
N LEU A 686 13.57 10.35 11.62
CA LEU A 686 14.22 10.24 10.31
C LEU A 686 14.46 11.63 9.72
N VAL A 687 13.56 12.59 9.93
CA VAL A 687 13.77 14.00 9.56
C VAL A 687 14.88 14.63 10.44
N GLU A 688 15.03 14.22 11.71
CA GLU A 688 16.16 14.61 12.56
C GLU A 688 17.49 14.12 11.98
N ILE A 689 17.55 12.85 11.56
CA ILE A 689 18.73 12.31 10.88
C ILE A 689 19.02 13.10 9.59
N ALA A 690 17.99 13.43 8.81
CA ALA A 690 18.16 14.28 7.63
C ALA A 690 18.66 15.70 7.99
N LYS A 691 18.21 16.25 9.11
CA LYS A 691 18.70 17.55 9.60
C LYS A 691 20.17 17.52 10.01
N LEU A 692 20.60 16.41 10.61
CA LEU A 692 21.97 16.24 11.12
C LEU A 692 22.96 15.84 10.01
N TYR A 693 22.54 14.99 9.08
CA TYR A 693 23.43 14.28 8.16
C TYR A 693 23.00 14.36 6.69
N GLY A 694 21.90 15.05 6.38
CA GLY A 694 21.35 15.16 5.01
C GLY A 694 20.37 14.04 4.67
N TRP A 695 19.55 14.24 3.64
CA TRP A 695 18.59 13.27 3.16
C TRP A 695 19.25 12.01 2.58
N GLU A 696 20.47 12.15 2.06
CA GLU A 696 21.30 11.04 1.57
C GLU A 696 21.61 10.03 2.69
N ALA A 697 21.68 10.49 3.95
CA ALA A 697 21.85 9.61 5.09
C ALA A 697 20.60 8.73 5.31
N VAL A 698 19.41 9.32 5.20
CA VAL A 698 18.15 8.55 5.28
C VAL A 698 18.08 7.53 4.14
N GLY A 699 18.48 7.92 2.91
CA GLY A 699 18.55 7.02 1.78
C GLY A 699 19.50 5.82 2.00
N LYS A 700 20.67 6.04 2.61
CA LYS A 700 21.58 4.95 2.99
C LYS A 700 20.97 4.00 4.01
N ILE A 701 20.24 4.52 4.98
CA ILE A 701 19.51 3.72 5.98
C ILE A 701 18.45 2.85 5.30
N HIS A 702 17.60 3.44 4.47
CA HIS A 702 16.58 2.71 3.73
C HIS A 702 17.18 1.63 2.82
N ASN A 703 18.24 1.97 2.10
CA ASN A 703 18.95 1.01 1.24
C ASN A 703 19.46 -0.19 2.04
N ARG A 704 20.12 0.06 3.17
CA ARG A 704 20.63 -1.00 4.04
C ARG A 704 19.53 -1.89 4.60
N ALA A 705 18.41 -1.27 5.03
CA ALA A 705 17.26 -2.00 5.51
C ALA A 705 16.64 -2.87 4.41
N GLN A 706 16.49 -2.33 3.19
CA GLN A 706 15.99 -3.08 2.03
C GLN A 706 16.91 -4.24 1.63
N GLU A 707 18.22 -4.06 1.72
CA GLU A 707 19.18 -5.16 1.51
C GLU A 707 18.97 -6.29 2.53
N ASN A 708 18.75 -5.96 3.79
CA ASN A 708 18.49 -6.95 4.83
C ASN A 708 17.18 -7.72 4.55
N ILE A 709 16.12 -7.02 4.14
CA ILE A 709 14.84 -7.63 3.76
C ILE A 709 15.05 -8.61 2.59
N ARG A 710 15.69 -8.16 1.52
CA ARG A 710 15.97 -8.99 0.33
C ARG A 710 16.81 -10.24 0.64
N ASN A 711 17.70 -10.13 1.59
CA ASN A 711 18.54 -11.25 2.03
C ASN A 711 17.83 -12.17 3.03
N GLY A 712 16.56 -11.94 3.35
CA GLY A 712 15.79 -12.73 4.31
C GLY A 712 16.21 -12.52 5.77
N ASN A 713 16.94 -11.44 6.06
CA ASN A 713 17.42 -11.11 7.40
C ASN A 713 16.40 -10.29 8.21
N ALA A 714 15.34 -9.79 7.56
CA ALA A 714 14.28 -9.04 8.23
C ALA A 714 12.95 -9.16 7.47
N PRO A 715 11.79 -9.06 8.15
CA PRO A 715 10.48 -9.05 7.52
C PRO A 715 10.19 -7.72 6.77
N ASN A 716 9.33 -7.76 5.76
CA ASN A 716 8.92 -6.57 5.00
C ASN A 716 8.20 -5.52 5.87
N TYR A 717 7.34 -5.98 6.78
CA TYR A 717 6.58 -5.12 7.68
C TYR A 717 6.91 -5.45 9.13
N GLY A 718 6.97 -4.43 9.97
CA GLY A 718 7.26 -4.61 11.39
C GLY A 718 8.69 -5.07 11.65
N TYR A 719 9.65 -4.38 11.05
CA TYR A 719 11.08 -4.58 11.31
C TYR A 719 11.32 -4.59 12.82
N PRO A 720 12.02 -5.57 13.39
CA PRO A 720 12.43 -5.49 14.79
C PRO A 720 13.21 -4.20 15.03
N ASP A 721 12.92 -3.49 16.09
CA ASP A 721 13.50 -2.18 16.37
C ASP A 721 15.02 -2.22 16.40
N ASP A 722 15.57 -3.20 17.12
CA ASP A 722 17.02 -3.38 17.23
C ASP A 722 17.68 -3.64 15.89
N ASP A 723 17.07 -4.46 15.03
CA ASP A 723 17.62 -4.76 13.70
C ASP A 723 17.61 -3.53 12.80
N PHE A 724 16.58 -2.68 12.91
CA PHE A 724 16.52 -1.43 12.14
C PHE A 724 17.56 -0.42 12.64
N ILE A 725 17.67 -0.24 13.95
CA ILE A 725 18.63 0.69 14.55
C ILE A 725 20.05 0.24 14.26
N GLN A 726 20.32 -1.06 14.32
CA GLN A 726 21.58 -1.64 13.90
C GLN A 726 21.88 -1.33 12.44
N ALA A 727 20.94 -1.63 11.52
CA ALA A 727 21.10 -1.36 10.11
C ALA A 727 21.34 0.14 9.83
N ALA A 728 20.61 1.02 10.50
CA ALA A 728 20.76 2.48 10.38
C ALA A 728 22.13 2.95 10.86
N SER A 729 22.58 2.45 12.01
CA SER A 729 23.88 2.81 12.60
C SER A 729 25.03 2.37 11.71
N TYR A 730 25.01 1.14 11.22
CA TYR A 730 26.03 0.64 10.29
C TYR A 730 25.99 1.30 8.90
N ALA A 731 24.79 1.69 8.41
CA ALA A 731 24.69 2.39 7.14
C ALA A 731 25.42 3.75 7.14
N LEU A 732 25.44 4.42 8.29
CA LEU A 732 26.12 5.70 8.47
C LEU A 732 27.47 5.59 9.13
N ASN A 733 27.82 4.43 9.67
CA ASN A 733 28.98 4.22 10.55
C ASN A 733 28.97 5.18 11.74
N ILE A 734 27.79 5.37 12.37
CA ILE A 734 27.53 6.23 13.52
C ILE A 734 26.59 5.50 14.48
N ASN A 735 26.85 5.55 15.77
CA ASN A 735 25.91 5.07 16.77
C ASN A 735 24.69 5.99 16.84
N LEU A 736 23.58 5.54 16.24
CA LEU A 736 22.31 6.26 16.20
C LEU A 736 21.35 5.89 17.35
N ALA A 737 21.74 4.95 18.24
CA ALA A 737 20.90 4.54 19.36
C ALA A 737 20.36 5.74 20.19
N PRO A 738 21.17 6.78 20.53
CA PRO A 738 20.67 7.93 21.27
C PRO A 738 19.57 8.73 20.52
N VAL A 739 19.64 8.80 19.19
CA VAL A 739 18.61 9.47 18.36
C VAL A 739 17.29 8.70 18.46
N PHE A 740 17.32 7.39 18.26
CA PHE A 740 16.13 6.55 18.35
C PHE A 740 15.54 6.51 19.76
N GLU A 741 16.38 6.40 20.78
CA GLU A 741 15.95 6.42 22.17
C GLU A 741 15.23 7.73 22.54
N PHE A 742 15.78 8.87 22.14
CA PHE A 742 15.10 10.15 22.36
C PHE A 742 13.72 10.20 21.67
N TRP A 743 13.61 9.69 20.44
CA TRP A 743 12.37 9.66 19.68
C TRP A 743 11.45 8.46 20.02
N GLY A 744 11.67 7.84 21.19
CA GLY A 744 10.75 6.88 21.79
C GLY A 744 10.82 5.46 21.26
N VAL A 745 11.98 5.10 20.70
CA VAL A 745 12.31 3.72 20.33
C VAL A 745 13.46 3.25 21.21
N PRO A 746 13.17 2.58 22.34
CA PRO A 746 14.20 2.12 23.26
C PRO A 746 15.08 1.05 22.60
N VAL A 747 16.36 1.07 22.96
CA VAL A 747 17.38 0.15 22.44
C VAL A 747 17.71 -0.88 23.52
N THR A 748 17.83 -2.14 23.13
CA THR A 748 18.24 -3.21 24.09
C THR A 748 19.69 -3.05 24.52
N VAL A 749 20.00 -3.52 25.72
CA VAL A 749 21.37 -3.47 26.28
C VAL A 749 22.40 -4.19 25.38
N PRO A 750 22.11 -5.36 24.79
CA PRO A 750 23.04 -6.00 23.86
C PRO A 750 23.37 -5.13 22.64
N LEU A 751 22.36 -4.51 22.02
CA LEU A 751 22.56 -3.66 20.86
C LEU A 751 23.29 -2.36 21.23
N ALA A 752 22.93 -1.73 22.34
CA ALA A 752 23.64 -0.54 22.81
C ALA A 752 25.14 -0.84 23.02
N SER A 753 25.47 -1.98 23.62
CA SER A 753 26.86 -2.42 23.80
C SER A 753 27.60 -2.69 22.49
N GLU A 754 26.91 -3.26 21.49
CA GLU A 754 27.47 -3.48 20.15
C GLU A 754 27.76 -2.14 19.46
N LEU A 755 26.78 -1.23 19.47
CA LEU A 755 26.88 0.05 18.78
C LEU A 755 27.85 1.02 19.45
N ALA A 756 28.21 0.82 20.72
CA ALA A 756 29.21 1.61 21.43
C ALA A 756 30.62 1.57 20.77
N ALA A 757 30.85 0.61 19.87
CA ALA A 757 32.07 0.56 19.07
C ALA A 757 32.09 1.55 17.88
N LEU A 758 30.95 2.11 17.50
CA LEU A 758 30.81 3.08 16.43
C LEU A 758 31.06 4.51 16.95
N PRO A 759 31.48 5.45 16.07
CA PRO A 759 31.53 6.87 16.41
C PRO A 759 30.18 7.38 16.93
N HIS A 760 30.18 8.22 17.92
CA HIS A 760 28.98 8.79 18.51
C HIS A 760 28.30 9.80 17.58
N ALA A 761 26.99 9.99 17.74
CA ALA A 761 26.20 10.97 17.02
C ALA A 761 26.42 12.40 17.60
N GLU A 762 27.66 12.89 17.51
CA GLU A 762 28.10 14.18 18.11
C GLU A 762 27.20 15.36 17.71
N ALA A 763 26.74 15.37 16.46
CA ALA A 763 25.86 16.42 15.97
C ALA A 763 24.50 16.47 16.69
N PHE A 764 24.11 15.39 17.39
CA PHE A 764 22.86 15.32 18.14
C PHE A 764 22.93 15.98 19.52
N LYS A 765 24.12 16.19 20.08
CA LYS A 765 24.30 16.84 21.40
C LYS A 765 23.63 18.20 21.49
N GLU A 766 23.81 19.05 20.48
CA GLU A 766 23.18 20.38 20.48
C GLU A 766 21.65 20.29 20.39
N ARG A 767 21.13 19.27 19.75
CA ARG A 767 19.68 19.03 19.69
C ARG A 767 19.15 18.61 21.06
N LEU A 768 19.82 17.70 21.75
CA LEU A 768 19.45 17.28 23.09
C LEU A 768 19.52 18.45 24.09
N ARG A 769 20.57 19.29 24.04
CA ARG A 769 20.66 20.51 24.88
C ARG A 769 19.49 21.45 24.62
N PHE A 770 19.09 21.59 23.36
CA PHE A 770 17.90 22.38 22.98
C PHE A 770 16.63 21.73 23.57
N TYR A 771 16.44 20.42 23.41
CA TYR A 771 15.26 19.70 23.91
C TYR A 771 15.17 19.74 25.43
N LEU A 772 16.29 19.72 26.16
CA LEU A 772 16.34 19.90 27.60
C LEU A 772 15.74 21.25 28.00
N THR A 773 15.95 22.32 27.26
CA THR A 773 15.35 23.64 27.52
C THR A 773 13.84 23.70 27.35
N LEU A 774 13.24 22.69 26.70
CA LEU A 774 11.79 22.60 26.47
C LEU A 774 11.04 21.95 27.63
N VAL A 775 11.74 21.27 28.52
CA VAL A 775 11.12 20.58 29.65
C VAL A 775 10.37 21.62 30.51
N PRO A 776 9.04 21.42 30.78
CA PRO A 776 8.27 22.38 31.55
C PRO A 776 8.78 22.48 32.97
N ALA A 777 8.87 23.71 33.51
CA ALA A 777 9.39 23.95 34.84
C ALA A 777 8.44 23.45 35.94
N ASP A 778 7.13 23.53 35.70
CA ASP A 778 6.09 23.13 36.62
C ASP A 778 4.77 22.75 35.89
N ARG A 779 3.72 22.40 36.66
CA ARG A 779 2.41 22.05 36.15
C ARG A 779 1.75 23.16 35.34
N ASP A 780 1.92 24.42 35.74
CA ASP A 780 1.27 25.55 35.03
C ASP A 780 1.91 25.75 33.67
N ASP A 781 3.22 25.60 33.58
CA ASP A 781 3.97 25.65 32.32
C ASP A 781 3.60 24.45 31.43
N TYR A 782 3.55 23.26 32.02
CA TYR A 782 3.06 22.05 31.32
C TYR A 782 1.64 22.25 30.76
N ALA A 783 0.72 22.78 31.55
CA ALA A 783 -0.66 22.99 31.10
C ALA A 783 -0.77 24.02 29.95
N LYS A 784 0.07 25.06 29.94
CA LYS A 784 0.13 26.02 28.82
C LYS A 784 0.62 25.35 27.53
N ILE A 785 1.65 24.52 27.64
CA ILE A 785 2.19 23.78 26.49
C ILE A 785 1.13 22.81 25.94
N VAL A 786 0.51 22.01 26.81
CA VAL A 786 -0.56 21.08 26.41
C VAL A 786 -1.72 21.82 25.72
N THR A 787 -2.15 22.97 26.28
CA THR A 787 -3.22 23.78 25.69
C THR A 787 -2.86 24.25 24.29
N ARG A 788 -1.60 24.64 24.07
CA ARG A 788 -1.09 25.07 22.76
C ARG A 788 -1.05 23.89 21.77
N LEU A 789 -0.47 22.77 22.18
CA LEU A 789 -0.37 21.57 21.32
C LEU A 789 -1.76 21.02 20.94
N ARG A 790 -2.70 21.04 21.91
CA ARG A 790 -4.08 20.61 21.68
C ARG A 790 -4.81 21.44 20.63
N SER A 791 -4.53 22.75 20.56
CA SER A 791 -5.21 23.66 19.63
C SER A 791 -4.87 23.38 18.16
N THR A 792 -3.80 22.64 17.89
CA THR A 792 -3.33 22.26 16.54
C THR A 792 -3.78 20.85 16.13
N THR A 793 -4.40 20.08 17.04
CA THR A 793 -4.82 18.70 16.78
C THR A 793 -6.30 18.52 17.04
N GLY A 794 -7.02 17.83 16.19
CA GLY A 794 -8.42 17.44 16.40
C GLY A 794 -8.63 16.38 17.51
N SER A 795 -7.55 15.74 18.00
CA SER A 795 -7.60 14.65 18.99
C SER A 795 -7.56 15.21 20.41
N VAL A 796 -8.68 15.16 21.13
CA VAL A 796 -8.86 15.76 22.46
C VAL A 796 -8.44 14.83 23.61
N GLY A 797 -8.65 13.50 23.45
CA GLY A 797 -8.56 12.55 24.57
C GLY A 797 -7.17 12.38 25.17
N ARG A 798 -6.12 12.29 24.34
CA ARG A 798 -4.73 12.11 24.79
C ARG A 798 -4.25 13.29 25.65
N TRP A 799 -4.49 14.49 25.20
CA TRP A 799 -4.07 15.72 25.92
C TRP A 799 -4.80 15.90 27.24
N ASP A 800 -6.09 15.53 27.31
CA ASP A 800 -6.83 15.55 28.56
C ASP A 800 -6.26 14.51 29.56
N TYR A 801 -5.88 13.34 29.06
CA TYR A 801 -5.24 12.30 29.85
C TYR A 801 -3.87 12.76 30.40
N TYR A 802 -3.01 13.33 29.55
CA TYR A 802 -1.71 13.83 29.97
C TYR A 802 -1.85 14.93 31.04
N LEU A 803 -2.76 15.88 30.83
CA LEU A 803 -3.01 16.96 31.79
C LEU A 803 -3.58 16.45 33.13
N ALA A 804 -4.50 15.48 33.09
CA ALA A 804 -5.10 14.91 34.30
C ALA A 804 -4.10 14.07 35.11
N ASN A 805 -3.15 13.43 34.47
CA ASN A 805 -2.19 12.53 35.11
C ASN A 805 -0.81 13.15 35.34
N TYR A 806 -0.64 14.46 35.09
CA TYR A 806 0.63 15.14 35.36
C TYR A 806 1.01 15.03 36.83
N ASP A 807 2.22 14.54 37.11
CA ASP A 807 2.88 14.54 38.40
C ASP A 807 4.06 15.53 38.38
N ALA A 808 4.33 16.23 39.49
CA ALA A 808 5.47 17.16 39.59
C ALA A 808 6.84 16.50 39.32
N VAL A 809 6.94 15.17 39.53
CA VAL A 809 8.15 14.39 39.21
C VAL A 809 8.41 14.27 37.72
N TYR A 810 7.44 14.50 36.85
CA TYR A 810 7.60 14.34 35.41
C TYR A 810 8.64 15.27 34.79
N SER A 811 8.69 16.53 35.24
CA SER A 811 9.72 17.48 34.81
C SER A 811 11.13 16.96 35.13
N GLN A 812 11.30 16.39 36.33
CA GLN A 812 12.57 15.77 36.72
C GLN A 812 12.88 14.53 35.85
N ILE A 813 11.93 13.62 35.66
CA ILE A 813 12.11 12.43 34.85
C ILE A 813 12.49 12.78 33.40
N MET A 814 11.81 13.79 32.82
CA MET A 814 12.10 14.24 31.46
C MET A 814 13.53 14.82 31.39
N SER A 815 13.92 15.68 32.35
CA SER A 815 15.28 16.23 32.37
C SER A 815 16.33 15.14 32.54
N GLU A 816 16.18 14.26 33.53
CA GLU A 816 17.12 13.19 33.83
C GLU A 816 17.30 12.24 32.61
N LYS A 817 16.20 11.92 31.89
CA LYS A 817 16.30 11.08 30.72
C LYS A 817 17.01 11.77 29.55
N VAL A 818 16.71 13.06 29.28
CA VAL A 818 17.43 13.80 28.23
C VAL A 818 18.90 13.96 28.60
N GLU A 819 19.22 14.26 29.86
CA GLU A 819 20.59 14.34 30.37
C GLU A 819 21.32 13.01 30.25
N ARG A 820 20.69 11.90 30.61
CA ARG A 820 21.25 10.54 30.44
C ARG A 820 21.59 10.26 28.97
N ILE A 821 20.68 10.57 28.04
CA ILE A 821 20.94 10.39 26.60
C ILE A 821 22.06 11.32 26.14
N LEU A 822 22.13 12.55 26.63
CA LEU A 822 23.18 13.50 26.30
C LEU A 822 24.55 13.03 26.80
N SER A 823 24.63 12.53 28.03
CA SER A 823 25.83 12.01 28.66
C SER A 823 26.37 10.78 27.91
N SER A 824 25.50 9.90 27.41
CA SER A 824 25.90 8.74 26.57
C SER A 824 26.61 9.13 25.27
N LEU A 825 26.57 10.38 24.86
CA LEU A 825 27.29 10.95 23.72
C LEU A 825 28.62 11.59 24.11
N THR A 826 28.91 11.80 25.38
CA THR A 826 30.18 12.36 25.87
C THR A 826 31.13 11.19 26.11
N VAL A 827 32.20 11.14 25.36
CA VAL A 827 33.17 10.01 25.43
C VAL A 827 34.28 10.26 26.42
N PRO A 828 34.80 9.25 27.08
CA PRO A 828 35.98 9.36 27.93
C PRO A 828 37.19 9.91 27.18
N SER A 829 37.98 10.71 27.82
CA SER A 829 39.31 11.11 27.33
C SER A 829 40.34 10.07 27.75
N VAL A 830 41.00 9.44 26.78
CA VAL A 830 41.94 8.36 27.01
C VAL A 830 43.33 8.64 26.45
N SER A 831 44.38 8.20 27.15
CA SER A 831 45.73 8.26 26.61
C SER A 831 46.57 7.10 27.11
N ILE A 832 47.52 6.57 26.28
CA ILE A 832 48.55 5.60 26.67
C ILE A 832 49.88 6.32 26.90
N SER A 833 50.50 6.07 28.04
CA SER A 833 51.81 6.60 28.35
C SER A 833 52.92 5.97 27.53
N GLY A 834 53.82 6.76 26.98
CA GLY A 834 55.05 6.27 26.33
C GLY A 834 54.97 6.16 24.80
N GLY A 835 53.77 6.27 24.20
CA GLY A 835 53.62 6.26 22.74
C GLY A 835 54.23 5.04 22.01
N ASP A 836 54.34 5.15 20.67
CA ASP A 836 54.97 4.14 19.85
C ASP A 836 56.46 4.02 20.18
N ARG A 837 56.93 2.77 20.36
CA ARG A 837 58.31 2.51 20.74
C ARG A 837 58.81 1.15 20.26
N THR A 838 60.13 1.06 20.06
CA THR A 838 60.82 -0.18 19.81
C THR A 838 61.45 -0.68 21.09
N ILE A 839 61.30 -1.97 21.40
CA ILE A 839 61.86 -2.67 22.54
C ILE A 839 62.84 -3.70 21.98
N ALA A 840 64.03 -3.76 22.57
CA ALA A 840 65.03 -4.79 22.20
C ALA A 840 64.55 -6.11 22.78
N ASP A 841 64.68 -7.18 22.01
CA ASP A 841 64.62 -8.54 22.49
C ASP A 841 65.84 -8.80 23.36
N THR A 842 65.58 -9.18 24.62
CA THR A 842 66.65 -9.22 25.68
C THR A 842 67.16 -10.64 25.96
N ASP A 843 66.44 -11.67 25.46
CA ASP A 843 66.77 -13.07 25.84
C ASP A 843 66.68 -14.10 24.71
N ASP A 844 66.58 -13.67 23.44
CA ASP A 844 66.45 -14.55 22.26
C ASP A 844 65.24 -15.51 22.29
N SER A 845 64.33 -15.38 23.24
CA SER A 845 63.06 -16.11 23.22
C SER A 845 61.97 -15.31 22.55
N ALA A 846 61.04 -15.95 21.79
CA ALA A 846 60.02 -15.31 21.03
C ALA A 846 59.15 -14.40 21.92
N GLY A 847 59.21 -13.07 21.68
CA GLY A 847 58.37 -12.02 22.31
C GLY A 847 58.96 -11.45 23.61
N GLU A 848 58.54 -10.23 23.96
CA GLU A 848 58.96 -9.50 25.15
C GLU A 848 57.77 -9.11 26.06
N THR A 849 58.05 -9.05 27.38
CA THR A 849 57.04 -8.59 28.35
C THR A 849 57.09 -7.08 28.49
N VAL A 850 55.97 -6.44 28.11
CA VAL A 850 55.86 -4.97 28.07
C VAL A 850 54.83 -4.46 29.06
N SER A 851 55.21 -3.48 29.89
CA SER A 851 54.29 -2.80 30.79
C SER A 851 53.71 -1.56 30.17
N PHE A 852 52.38 -1.38 30.30
CA PHE A 852 51.59 -0.24 29.83
C PHE A 852 50.93 0.48 30.98
N THR A 853 50.78 1.78 30.85
CA THR A 853 49.96 2.60 31.72
C THR A 853 49.15 3.56 30.87
N ALA A 854 47.85 3.66 31.14
CA ALA A 854 46.94 4.59 30.52
C ALA A 854 46.27 5.51 31.52
N THR A 855 45.67 6.57 31.00
CA THR A 855 44.74 7.43 31.74
C THR A 855 43.42 7.42 31.05
N ALA A 856 42.34 7.42 31.83
CA ALA A 856 40.99 7.61 31.35
C ALA A 856 40.29 8.62 32.32
N THR A 857 39.67 9.59 31.76
CA THR A 857 38.86 10.58 32.50
C THR A 857 37.58 10.84 31.75
N ASP A 858 36.51 11.00 32.47
CA ASP A 858 35.24 11.42 31.97
C ASP A 858 34.88 12.82 32.47
N SER A 859 34.29 13.66 31.62
CA SER A 859 34.02 15.07 31.94
C SER A 859 32.67 15.32 32.60
N ASP A 860 31.74 14.38 32.47
CA ASP A 860 30.36 14.47 32.99
C ASP A 860 29.93 13.25 33.82
N GLY A 861 30.82 12.25 33.99
CA GLY A 861 30.56 11.05 34.76
C GLY A 861 31.81 10.40 35.31
N THR A 862 31.80 9.08 35.40
CA THR A 862 32.87 8.23 35.87
C THR A 862 33.24 7.10 34.90
N ILE A 863 34.45 6.64 34.94
CA ILE A 863 34.88 5.50 34.12
C ILE A 863 34.35 4.20 34.76
N ALA A 864 33.44 3.53 34.04
CA ALA A 864 32.82 2.27 34.48
C ALA A 864 33.75 1.06 34.25
N SER A 865 34.50 1.04 33.10
CA SER A 865 35.42 -0.05 32.81
C SER A 865 36.57 0.36 31.88
N THR A 866 37.68 -0.37 31.94
CA THR A 866 38.82 -0.19 31.04
C THR A 866 39.36 -1.53 30.57
N GLN A 867 39.80 -1.60 29.30
CA GLN A 867 40.24 -2.80 28.62
C GLN A 867 41.49 -2.53 27.79
N TRP A 868 42.39 -3.51 27.76
CA TRP A 868 43.53 -3.59 26.83
C TRP A 868 43.22 -4.65 25.79
N LEU A 869 43.39 -4.29 24.52
CA LEU A 869 43.11 -5.18 23.41
C LEU A 869 44.36 -5.33 22.54
N VAL A 870 44.61 -6.55 22.05
CA VAL A 870 45.56 -6.86 20.99
C VAL A 870 44.83 -7.63 19.91
N ASP A 871 44.91 -7.16 18.66
CA ASP A 871 44.17 -7.69 17.51
C ASP A 871 42.66 -7.80 17.77
N GLY A 872 42.10 -6.81 18.48
CA GLY A 872 40.68 -6.73 18.82
C GLY A 872 40.23 -7.64 19.96
N SER A 873 41.11 -8.47 20.51
CA SER A 873 40.82 -9.37 21.65
C SER A 873 41.25 -8.75 22.98
N GLU A 874 40.36 -8.82 24.00
CA GLU A 874 40.70 -8.36 25.35
C GLU A 874 41.81 -9.24 25.95
N VAL A 875 42.91 -8.59 26.41
CA VAL A 875 44.06 -9.24 27.01
C VAL A 875 44.30 -8.82 28.44
N ALA A 876 43.78 -7.69 28.88
CA ALA A 876 43.85 -7.21 30.26
C ALA A 876 42.79 -6.13 30.55
N ILE A 877 42.55 -5.84 31.84
CA ILE A 877 41.66 -4.79 32.35
C ILE A 877 42.44 -3.85 33.31
N GLY A 878 41.87 -2.67 33.55
CA GLY A 878 42.49 -1.65 34.43
C GLY A 878 43.39 -0.67 33.69
N LEU A 879 43.82 0.38 34.41
CA LEU A 879 44.66 1.45 33.86
C LEU A 879 46.13 1.02 33.59
N SER A 880 46.52 -0.14 34.07
CA SER A 880 47.86 -0.70 33.83
C SER A 880 47.76 -2.14 33.40
N ALA A 881 48.58 -2.53 32.44
CA ALA A 881 48.69 -3.93 31.97
C ALA A 881 50.14 -4.32 31.73
N THR A 882 50.44 -5.61 31.90
CA THR A 882 51.72 -6.19 31.49
C THR A 882 51.40 -7.29 30.51
N LEU A 883 51.83 -7.12 29.26
CA LEU A 883 51.48 -7.99 28.14
C LEU A 883 52.74 -8.63 27.55
N SER A 884 52.67 -9.89 27.19
CA SER A 884 53.71 -10.55 26.39
C SER A 884 53.38 -10.32 24.92
N LEU A 885 54.22 -9.57 24.22
CA LEU A 885 54.05 -9.23 22.79
C LEU A 885 55.03 -10.03 21.94
N PRO A 886 54.59 -10.57 20.79
CA PRO A 886 55.47 -11.33 19.88
C PRO A 886 56.52 -10.44 19.19
N ASP A 887 57.56 -11.05 18.62
CA ASP A 887 58.51 -10.36 17.76
C ASP A 887 57.81 -9.66 16.58
N GLY A 888 58.31 -8.48 16.21
CA GLY A 888 57.69 -7.63 15.19
C GLY A 888 56.81 -6.54 15.80
N SER A 889 55.96 -5.93 14.96
CA SER A 889 55.11 -4.80 15.34
C SER A 889 53.72 -5.26 15.77
N THR A 890 53.34 -4.92 16.98
CA THR A 890 51.98 -5.20 17.55
C THR A 890 51.30 -3.89 17.91
N VAL A 891 50.04 -3.75 17.50
CA VAL A 891 49.20 -2.61 17.90
C VAL A 891 48.47 -3.02 19.18
N VAL A 892 48.70 -2.24 20.24
CA VAL A 892 47.97 -2.36 21.53
C VAL A 892 46.97 -1.24 21.63
N THR A 893 45.71 -1.57 21.88
CA THR A 893 44.58 -0.64 22.02
C THR A 893 44.17 -0.58 23.51
N PHE A 894 44.01 0.61 24.04
CA PHE A 894 43.36 0.84 25.31
C PHE A 894 41.98 1.41 25.06
N LYS A 895 40.95 0.82 25.69
CA LYS A 895 39.56 1.24 25.63
C LYS A 895 39.05 1.59 27.03
N ALA A 896 38.36 2.72 27.18
CA ALA A 896 37.61 3.04 28.39
C ALA A 896 36.14 3.18 28.04
N ILE A 897 35.26 2.80 28.95
CA ILE A 897 33.82 2.92 28.90
C ILE A 897 33.39 3.66 30.16
N ASP A 898 32.58 4.73 30.02
CA ASP A 898 32.03 5.49 31.14
C ASP A 898 30.77 4.83 31.73
N ASP A 899 30.18 5.45 32.73
CA ASP A 899 29.00 4.97 33.42
C ASP A 899 27.70 5.12 32.60
N ASP A 900 27.70 5.90 31.52
CA ASP A 900 26.62 6.05 30.55
C ASP A 900 26.74 5.12 29.35
N GLY A 901 27.83 4.34 29.26
CA GLY A 901 28.09 3.34 28.21
C GLY A 901 28.81 3.91 26.97
N ALA A 902 29.18 5.18 26.95
CA ALA A 902 29.97 5.73 25.88
C ALA A 902 31.43 5.27 26.00
N SER A 903 32.14 5.13 24.88
CA SER A 903 33.50 4.59 24.92
C SER A 903 34.50 5.34 24.05
N SER A 904 35.75 5.33 24.46
CA SER A 904 36.86 5.89 23.70
C SER A 904 38.03 4.91 23.65
N THR A 905 38.81 4.96 22.56
CA THR A 905 39.98 4.11 22.36
C THR A 905 41.19 4.95 21.99
N THR A 906 42.35 4.47 22.36
CA THR A 906 43.63 4.99 21.88
C THR A 906 44.58 3.85 21.63
N THR A 907 45.51 4.00 20.70
CA THR A 907 46.42 2.94 20.30
C THR A 907 47.86 3.31 20.48
N THR A 908 48.74 2.32 20.67
CA THR A 908 50.17 2.46 20.57
C THR A 908 50.77 1.28 19.85
N THR A 909 51.78 1.49 19.03
CA THR A 909 52.49 0.45 18.33
C THR A 909 53.80 0.10 19.05
N ILE A 910 53.97 -1.15 19.44
CA ILE A 910 55.20 -1.67 20.01
C ILE A 910 55.87 -2.57 18.98
N THR A 911 57.11 -2.29 18.70
CA THR A 911 57.97 -3.15 17.87
C THR A 911 58.97 -3.84 18.75
N VAL A 912 58.86 -5.18 18.88
CA VAL A 912 59.89 -6.00 19.49
C VAL A 912 60.92 -6.33 18.39
N ALA A 913 62.12 -5.79 18.57
CA ALA A 913 63.18 -5.96 17.58
C ALA A 913 63.97 -7.25 17.88
N SER A 914 63.90 -8.24 16.98
CA SER A 914 64.73 -9.41 17.08
C SER A 914 66.20 -9.01 17.13
N PRO A 915 67.03 -9.67 17.94
CA PRO A 915 68.48 -9.37 17.99
C PRO A 915 69.07 -9.53 16.59
N ALA A 916 69.98 -8.60 16.23
CA ALA A 916 70.71 -8.71 14.96
C ALA A 916 71.56 -10.00 15.05
N HIS A 917 71.19 -11.00 14.27
CA HIS A 917 72.01 -12.22 14.14
C HIS A 917 73.32 -11.80 13.48
N GLU A 918 74.41 -11.72 14.29
CA GLU A 918 75.71 -11.53 13.68
C GLU A 918 76.00 -12.79 12.78
N PRO A 919 76.35 -12.54 11.51
CA PRO A 919 76.70 -13.68 10.66
C PRO A 919 77.95 -14.41 11.28
N THR A 920 77.76 -15.62 11.72
CA THR A 920 78.85 -16.52 12.06
C THR A 920 79.72 -16.63 10.79
N GLU A 921 80.95 -16.08 10.84
CA GLU A 921 81.95 -16.36 9.83
C GLU A 921 82.27 -17.85 9.88
N GLU A 922 81.74 -18.60 8.92
CA GLU A 922 82.30 -19.94 8.64
C GLU A 922 83.65 -19.79 8.02
N TRP A 923 84.70 -20.02 8.81
CA TRP A 923 86.07 -20.27 8.30
C TRP A 923 86.04 -21.65 7.62
N ALA A 924 86.17 -21.63 6.29
CA ALA A 924 86.49 -22.80 5.48
C ALA A 924 87.94 -23.17 5.59
#